data_c49a9863effebaad951f85cf93ce2080
#
_entry.id   c49a9863effebaad951f85cf93ce2080
#
_cell.length_a   1.000
_cell.length_b   1.000
_cell.length_c   1.000
_cell.angle_alpha   90.00
_cell.angle_beta   90.00
_cell.angle_gamma   90.00
#
_symmetry.space_group_name_H-M   'P 1'
#
loop_
_entity.id
_entity.type
_entity.pdbx_description
1 polymer ?
#
loop_
_entity_poly.entity_id
_entity_poly.type
_entity_poly.pdbx_seq_one_letter_code
_entity_poly.pdbx_strand_id
1 'polypeptide(L)'
;MKRGNAKKVMALSIAVCMAVTTAVTALPTMQLRAQEPGQTAQGTVTETYSNERLDNGYTKVSAGYTFAAYTGEPILYRMGDVPQSAVYYMNFDYLANSESILPVEAGIMVNGEYPFYEMRQQKLESQWTSNPDQWTLAPRKVYDSYGNEVVSMPDKIYDWQNKYIQDSTYRYTQPLGIELQQGRNTITIELNEGTLLLGNLTLTAKPQVPEYTGSEAAAGDGFIEIQAEDFLYRNDSGIHAACEFDPDLYPYQAAKRVMNTVDAASFGQGGQEITYLMEVEKAGNYYIAFHYSQGDKADFPVFMNVKIDGRIPNTAFENHAFAYEKKYEMYTMVDGDGSKISIPLEAGKHTISMQISMEPVRESLETIEKIMSRVNDLSLEVTKVAGTNKDKYRDFSFEAYIPGIGEMMTGWADELGQVMEDARVYNPKKNKIAAYASVKIAENQLRSLAKKPDELIYRIDELATSTSSVNQHLANLIDSLNGNDFALDSIYLYQEDAAKQLPKNKNIFTKMWLGIVRFFTSFGEQAYSSTNTNPEHLQVSVNRSRQHLEIMQLLINEQFTPQTGIEVDLSLMPDQTKLVLANASGDSPDVATGVNYSIPFELGIRGALKDLTEFPDFAEVAERYNAGLIMPYVIGDRIYALPETMNFQVMFYRKDILDKLGLEVPDTLEEVQAMLPDLQMRGLNFYYPTARTVGMKTFLDTTPILFQSGGTLYDGAIDKAILTSEAWLLRHGQEACHTDQVLPGCDLLRPERV
;
A
#
# COMPACT_ATOMS: atom_id res chain seq x y z
N MET A 1 -15.44 -21.90 -36.65
CA MET A 1 -14.45 -20.81 -36.48
C MET A 1 -13.45 -20.84 -37.65
N LYS A 2 -13.14 -19.69 -38.24
CA LYS A 2 -12.21 -19.62 -39.38
C LYS A 2 -10.80 -19.88 -38.87
N ARG A 3 -9.98 -20.64 -39.63
CA ARG A 3 -8.57 -20.99 -39.32
C ARG A 3 -7.69 -19.77 -38.90
N GLY A 4 -8.10 -18.55 -39.22
CA GLY A 4 -7.39 -17.32 -38.84
C GLY A 4 -7.53 -16.92 -37.36
N ASN A 5 -8.66 -17.22 -36.71
CA ASN A 5 -8.91 -16.79 -35.34
C ASN A 5 -8.18 -17.68 -34.31
N ALA A 6 -7.95 -18.94 -34.62
CA ALA A 6 -7.22 -19.84 -33.71
C ALA A 6 -5.75 -19.41 -33.47
N LYS A 7 -5.09 -18.86 -34.51
CA LYS A 7 -3.73 -18.29 -34.35
C LYS A 7 -3.72 -17.00 -33.53
N LYS A 8 -4.81 -16.21 -33.62
CA LYS A 8 -4.94 -14.98 -32.81
C LYS A 8 -5.14 -15.29 -31.32
N VAL A 9 -5.97 -16.29 -31.00
CA VAL A 9 -6.27 -16.66 -29.60
C VAL A 9 -5.01 -17.14 -28.86
N MET A 10 -4.19 -17.92 -29.52
CA MET A 10 -2.94 -18.39 -28.90
C MET A 10 -1.90 -17.28 -28.75
N ALA A 11 -1.77 -16.42 -29.77
CA ALA A 11 -0.85 -15.29 -29.68
C ALA A 11 -1.20 -14.39 -28.48
N LEU A 12 -2.49 -14.20 -28.16
CA LEU A 12 -2.88 -13.38 -27.00
C LEU A 12 -2.72 -14.12 -25.66
N SER A 13 -3.07 -15.42 -25.58
CA SER A 13 -2.87 -16.20 -24.36
C SER A 13 -1.38 -16.26 -23.99
N ILE A 14 -0.51 -16.40 -24.99
CA ILE A 14 0.94 -16.37 -24.83
C ILE A 14 1.43 -14.97 -24.49
N ALA A 15 0.89 -13.93 -25.10
CA ALA A 15 1.41 -12.58 -24.93
C ALA A 15 0.81 -11.87 -23.70
N VAL A 16 -0.41 -12.17 -23.26
CA VAL A 16 -0.92 -11.71 -21.95
C VAL A 16 -0.16 -12.41 -20.81
N CYS A 17 0.16 -13.68 -20.95
CA CYS A 17 1.07 -14.37 -20.03
C CYS A 17 2.52 -13.87 -20.17
N MET A 18 3.01 -13.55 -21.37
CA MET A 18 4.32 -12.92 -21.56
C MET A 18 4.36 -11.49 -21.09
N ALA A 19 3.33 -10.68 -21.30
CA ALA A 19 3.29 -9.31 -20.80
C ALA A 19 3.26 -9.25 -19.27
N VAL A 20 2.58 -10.20 -18.61
CA VAL A 20 2.59 -10.29 -17.14
C VAL A 20 3.92 -10.86 -16.62
N THR A 21 4.57 -11.77 -17.35
CA THR A 21 5.89 -12.32 -16.97
C THR A 21 7.07 -11.54 -17.54
N THR A 22 6.94 -10.84 -18.69
CA THR A 22 8.01 -10.01 -19.25
C THR A 22 7.93 -8.55 -18.80
N ALA A 23 6.82 -8.07 -18.24
CA ALA A 23 6.84 -6.87 -17.44
C ALA A 23 7.74 -7.02 -16.19
N VAL A 24 8.00 -8.26 -15.77
CA VAL A 24 9.02 -8.60 -14.75
C VAL A 24 10.42 -8.83 -15.35
N THR A 25 10.54 -9.15 -16.66
CA THR A 25 11.85 -9.55 -17.26
C THR A 25 12.28 -8.77 -18.48
N ALA A 26 11.44 -7.94 -19.09
CA ALA A 26 11.77 -7.16 -20.29
C ALA A 26 11.49 -5.67 -20.11
N LEU A 27 12.00 -5.10 -19.02
CA LEU A 27 12.46 -3.72 -19.09
C LEU A 27 13.66 -3.72 -20.05
N PRO A 28 13.73 -2.75 -21.00
CA PRO A 28 14.92 -2.62 -21.81
C PRO A 28 16.09 -2.55 -20.84
N THR A 29 17.08 -3.40 -21.05
CA THR A 29 18.41 -3.23 -20.47
C THR A 29 18.87 -1.84 -20.93
N MET A 30 18.45 -0.81 -20.23
CA MET A 30 19.15 0.44 -20.28
C MET A 30 20.57 0.09 -19.89
N GLN A 31 21.47 0.11 -20.87
CA GLN A 31 22.88 0.06 -20.59
C GLN A 31 23.10 1.17 -19.57
N LEU A 32 23.25 0.77 -18.32
CA LEU A 32 23.92 1.60 -17.33
C LEU A 32 25.08 2.25 -18.06
N ARG A 33 25.05 3.55 -18.19
CA ARG A 33 26.28 4.31 -18.42
C ARG A 33 27.06 4.19 -17.13
N ALA A 34 27.56 2.96 -16.92
CA ALA A 34 28.54 2.71 -15.89
C ALA A 34 29.73 3.59 -16.24
N GLN A 35 29.99 4.61 -15.43
CA GLN A 35 31.40 4.85 -15.15
C GLN A 35 31.99 3.48 -14.83
N GLU A 36 33.10 3.13 -15.48
CA GLU A 36 33.72 1.82 -15.31
C GLU A 36 33.73 1.45 -13.83
N PRO A 37 33.18 0.29 -13.43
CA PRO A 37 33.08 -0.09 -12.05
C PRO A 37 34.50 -0.25 -11.51
N GLY A 38 34.93 0.70 -10.70
CA GLY A 38 35.98 0.42 -9.73
C GLY A 38 35.48 -0.80 -8.94
N GLN A 39 36.33 -1.75 -8.70
CA GLN A 39 36.07 -3.07 -8.15
C GLN A 39 34.85 -3.14 -7.23
N THR A 40 33.81 -3.86 -7.66
CA THR A 40 32.64 -4.16 -6.85
C THR A 40 33.04 -5.26 -5.85
N ALA A 41 33.04 -4.94 -4.57
CA ALA A 41 33.22 -5.94 -3.54
C ALA A 41 31.90 -6.69 -3.33
N GLN A 42 31.93 -8.01 -3.45
CA GLN A 42 30.83 -8.89 -3.03
C GLN A 42 31.17 -9.43 -1.63
N GLY A 43 30.19 -9.48 -0.75
CA GLY A 43 30.32 -10.05 0.58
C GLY A 43 30.67 -9.05 1.69
N THR A 44 30.97 -9.56 2.89
CA THR A 44 31.32 -8.76 4.06
C THR A 44 32.58 -7.95 3.81
N VAL A 45 32.47 -6.64 3.71
CA VAL A 45 33.62 -5.76 3.52
C VAL A 45 34.26 -5.49 4.85
N THR A 46 35.52 -5.89 5.01
CA THR A 46 36.32 -5.69 6.24
C THR A 46 37.35 -4.58 6.13
N GLU A 47 37.38 -3.85 5.02
CA GLU A 47 38.35 -2.82 4.75
C GLU A 47 38.11 -1.52 5.56
N THR A 48 39.18 -0.82 5.86
CA THR A 48 39.12 0.48 6.52
C THR A 48 39.00 1.56 5.43
N TYR A 49 37.96 2.39 5.50
CA TYR A 49 37.77 3.50 4.59
C TYR A 49 38.53 4.75 5.02
N SER A 50 38.82 5.62 4.06
CA SER A 50 39.37 6.93 4.39
C SER A 50 38.29 7.78 5.07
N ASN A 51 38.62 8.35 6.21
CA ASN A 51 37.79 9.32 6.92
C ASN A 51 38.27 10.72 6.59
N GLU A 52 37.37 11.59 6.15
CA GLU A 52 37.65 13.01 5.92
C GLU A 52 36.96 13.82 7.02
N ARG A 53 37.75 14.66 7.71
CA ARG A 53 37.18 15.61 8.65
C ARG A 53 36.75 16.85 7.90
N LEU A 54 35.44 17.14 7.96
CA LEU A 54 34.85 18.31 7.32
C LEU A 54 35.13 19.58 8.14
N ASP A 55 35.10 20.76 7.50
CA ASP A 55 35.33 22.05 8.15
C ASP A 55 34.36 22.34 9.31
N ASN A 56 33.16 21.76 9.26
CA ASN A 56 32.16 21.83 10.34
C ASN A 56 32.42 20.85 11.50
N GLY A 57 33.55 20.11 11.48
CA GLY A 57 33.95 19.18 12.53
C GLY A 57 33.35 17.78 12.42
N TYR A 58 32.54 17.50 11.41
CA TYR A 58 31.94 16.16 11.19
C TYR A 58 32.86 15.26 10.36
N THR A 59 32.54 13.96 10.35
CA THR A 59 33.31 12.96 9.64
C THR A 59 32.54 12.42 8.44
N LYS A 60 33.17 12.48 7.26
CA LYS A 60 32.71 11.81 6.06
C LYS A 60 33.52 10.53 5.87
N VAL A 61 32.83 9.40 5.79
CA VAL A 61 33.43 8.14 5.39
C VAL A 61 33.25 8.01 3.89
N SER A 62 34.34 7.99 3.14
CA SER A 62 34.32 7.79 1.70
C SER A 62 34.84 6.40 1.38
N ALA A 63 34.06 5.63 0.66
CA ALA A 63 34.54 4.46 -0.01
C ALA A 63 35.23 4.91 -1.30
N GLY A 64 36.46 4.48 -1.54
CA GLY A 64 37.15 4.76 -2.79
C GLY A 64 36.49 4.08 -4.01
N TYR A 65 35.43 3.32 -3.81
CA TYR A 65 34.63 2.60 -4.79
C TYR A 65 33.19 2.43 -4.31
N THR A 66 32.29 2.11 -5.23
CA THR A 66 30.89 1.82 -4.95
C THR A 66 30.73 0.39 -4.48
N PHE A 67 30.00 0.16 -3.40
CA PHE A 67 29.68 -1.16 -2.88
C PHE A 67 28.33 -1.63 -3.39
N ALA A 68 28.26 -2.90 -3.81
CA ALA A 68 26.99 -3.56 -4.06
C ALA A 68 26.57 -4.32 -2.80
N ALA A 69 25.37 -4.06 -2.32
CA ALA A 69 24.74 -4.79 -1.24
C ALA A 69 23.65 -5.69 -1.79
N TYR A 70 23.59 -6.92 -1.29
CA TYR A 70 22.57 -7.93 -1.62
C TYR A 70 21.99 -8.51 -0.35
N THR A 71 20.80 -9.06 -0.40
CA THR A 71 20.16 -9.70 0.75
C THR A 71 21.06 -10.79 1.34
N GLY A 72 21.34 -10.70 2.63
CA GLY A 72 22.21 -11.63 3.36
C GLY A 72 23.72 -11.32 3.29
N GLU A 73 24.12 -10.26 2.61
CA GLU A 73 25.51 -9.83 2.49
C GLU A 73 25.69 -8.41 3.06
N PRO A 74 26.03 -8.26 4.36
CA PRO A 74 26.15 -6.94 4.99
C PRO A 74 27.34 -6.15 4.46
N ILE A 75 27.17 -4.83 4.37
CA ILE A 75 28.26 -3.89 4.13
C ILE A 75 28.67 -3.23 5.45
N LEU A 76 29.97 -3.25 5.73
CA LEU A 76 30.56 -2.70 6.93
C LEU A 76 31.36 -1.44 6.64
N TYR A 77 30.89 -0.30 7.15
CA TYR A 77 31.66 0.94 7.22
C TYR A 77 32.42 0.99 8.54
N ARG A 78 33.74 1.17 8.47
CA ARG A 78 34.58 1.41 9.65
C ARG A 78 34.89 2.89 9.75
N MET A 79 34.51 3.51 10.85
CA MET A 79 34.74 4.90 11.14
C MET A 79 35.78 5.02 12.23
N GLY A 80 36.92 5.56 11.87
CA GLY A 80 37.91 6.04 12.84
C GLY A 80 37.71 7.53 13.09
N ASP A 81 38.20 8.01 14.22
CA ASP A 81 38.30 9.43 14.53
C ASP A 81 37.00 10.23 14.64
N VAL A 82 35.91 9.59 15.11
CA VAL A 82 34.76 10.34 15.63
C VAL A 82 35.29 11.28 16.74
N PRO A 83 35.17 12.61 16.57
CA PRO A 83 35.95 13.55 17.37
C PRO A 83 35.52 13.63 18.84
N GLN A 84 34.27 13.33 19.12
CA GLN A 84 33.69 13.33 20.47
C GLN A 84 32.50 12.41 20.54
N SER A 85 32.21 11.86 21.71
CA SER A 85 30.99 11.14 21.99
C SER A 85 29.81 12.12 21.94
N ALA A 86 28.92 11.94 21.01
CA ALA A 86 27.75 12.79 20.79
C ALA A 86 26.68 12.09 19.93
N VAL A 87 25.52 12.72 19.81
CA VAL A 87 24.49 12.34 18.84
C VAL A 87 24.85 12.90 17.47
N TYR A 88 24.94 12.01 16.50
CA TYR A 88 25.20 12.34 15.10
C TYR A 88 24.01 11.94 14.23
N TYR A 89 23.85 12.64 13.12
CA TYR A 89 22.82 12.38 12.12
C TYR A 89 23.48 11.83 10.86
N MET A 90 23.15 10.60 10.54
CA MET A 90 23.79 9.87 9.45
C MET A 90 23.06 10.12 8.14
N ASN A 91 23.82 10.55 7.15
CA ASN A 91 23.40 10.76 5.78
C ASN A 91 24.27 9.87 4.87
N PHE A 92 23.65 9.24 3.87
CA PHE A 92 24.38 8.37 2.95
C PHE A 92 23.85 8.46 1.53
N ASP A 93 24.76 8.22 0.59
CA ASP A 93 24.43 8.13 -0.84
C ASP A 93 24.05 6.67 -1.16
N TYR A 94 22.98 6.50 -1.91
CA TYR A 94 22.54 5.19 -2.36
C TYR A 94 21.93 5.25 -3.77
N LEU A 95 21.95 4.10 -4.46
CA LEU A 95 21.26 3.89 -5.71
C LEU A 95 20.54 2.53 -5.63
N ALA A 96 19.21 2.56 -5.62
CA ALA A 96 18.38 1.36 -5.66
C ALA A 96 18.41 0.79 -7.09
N ASN A 97 19.22 -0.25 -7.31
CA ASN A 97 19.43 -0.86 -8.63
C ASN A 97 18.61 -2.15 -8.85
N SER A 98 17.67 -2.44 -7.95
CA SER A 98 16.70 -3.53 -8.10
C SER A 98 15.69 -3.20 -9.21
N GLU A 99 15.27 -4.19 -9.97
CA GLU A 99 14.14 -4.07 -10.91
C GLU A 99 12.78 -4.09 -10.22
N SER A 100 12.74 -4.39 -8.92
CA SER A 100 11.52 -4.41 -8.12
C SER A 100 10.85 -3.03 -8.05
N ILE A 101 9.53 -3.02 -8.05
CA ILE A 101 8.73 -1.83 -7.78
C ILE A 101 8.71 -1.46 -6.29
N LEU A 102 9.05 -2.41 -5.42
CA LEU A 102 9.10 -2.18 -3.98
C LEU A 102 10.35 -1.37 -3.60
N PRO A 103 10.28 -0.56 -2.54
CA PRO A 103 11.46 0.09 -1.99
C PRO A 103 12.46 -0.96 -1.50
N VAL A 104 13.74 -0.61 -1.48
CA VAL A 104 14.75 -1.43 -0.83
C VAL A 104 14.63 -1.25 0.68
N GLU A 105 14.65 -2.35 1.43
CA GLU A 105 14.60 -2.32 2.89
C GLU A 105 15.94 -2.75 3.49
N ALA A 106 16.44 -1.95 4.42
CA ALA A 106 17.73 -2.17 5.06
C ALA A 106 17.66 -2.07 6.58
N GLY A 107 18.35 -2.97 7.26
CA GLY A 107 18.69 -2.85 8.68
C GLY A 107 20.04 -2.14 8.84
N ILE A 108 20.14 -1.20 9.79
CA ILE A 108 21.38 -0.46 10.04
C ILE A 108 21.78 -0.63 11.49
N MET A 109 22.91 -1.28 11.72
CA MET A 109 23.49 -1.49 13.05
C MET A 109 24.66 -0.52 13.31
N VAL A 110 24.76 -0.08 14.54
CA VAL A 110 25.88 0.72 15.06
C VAL A 110 26.64 -0.11 16.08
N ASN A 111 27.92 -0.32 15.86
CA ASN A 111 28.77 -1.14 16.73
C ASN A 111 28.20 -2.56 17.01
N GLY A 112 27.48 -3.13 16.03
CA GLY A 112 26.91 -4.47 16.09
C GLY A 112 25.54 -4.56 16.76
N GLU A 113 24.92 -3.44 17.13
CA GLU A 113 23.59 -3.38 17.74
C GLU A 113 22.68 -2.40 16.99
N TYR A 114 21.37 -2.64 17.06
CA TYR A 114 20.36 -1.67 16.59
C TYR A 114 20.12 -0.64 17.70
N PRO A 115 20.47 0.65 17.52
CA PRO A 115 20.29 1.66 18.54
C PRO A 115 18.83 1.85 18.98
N PHE A 116 17.91 1.67 18.05
CA PHE A 116 16.46 1.77 18.25
C PHE A 116 15.71 0.96 17.19
N TYR A 117 14.40 0.80 17.36
CA TYR A 117 13.58 -0.10 16.55
C TYR A 117 13.56 0.28 15.06
N GLU A 118 13.48 1.55 14.75
CA GLU A 118 13.37 2.10 13.39
C GLU A 118 14.60 1.80 12.53
N MET A 119 15.75 1.55 13.17
CA MET A 119 16.99 1.16 12.47
C MET A 119 16.94 -0.27 11.89
N ARG A 120 15.99 -1.08 12.30
CA ARG A 120 15.82 -2.45 11.78
C ARG A 120 15.21 -2.49 10.39
N GLN A 121 14.48 -1.44 10.02
CA GLN A 121 13.75 -1.37 8.76
C GLN A 121 13.75 0.05 8.21
N GLN A 122 14.80 0.39 7.52
CA GLN A 122 14.92 1.65 6.79
C GLN A 122 14.44 1.43 5.36
N LYS A 123 13.48 2.24 4.90
CA LYS A 123 13.01 2.24 3.52
C LYS A 123 13.86 3.17 2.68
N LEU A 124 14.40 2.63 1.60
CA LEU A 124 15.17 3.36 0.61
C LEU A 124 14.35 3.40 -0.68
N GLU A 125 13.62 4.48 -0.84
CA GLU A 125 12.69 4.65 -1.95
C GLU A 125 13.45 4.80 -3.26
N SER A 126 12.80 4.39 -4.35
CA SER A 126 13.22 4.70 -5.71
C SER A 126 12.48 5.92 -6.23
N GLN A 127 13.06 6.62 -7.18
CA GLN A 127 12.35 7.66 -7.91
C GLN A 127 11.74 7.09 -9.18
N TRP A 128 10.56 7.58 -9.53
CA TRP A 128 9.78 7.15 -10.67
C TRP A 128 9.35 8.35 -11.51
N THR A 129 9.34 8.20 -12.83
CA THR A 129 8.87 9.24 -13.75
C THR A 129 7.94 8.66 -14.80
N SER A 130 6.98 9.44 -15.25
CA SER A 130 6.21 9.14 -16.47
C SER A 130 6.76 9.86 -17.70
N ASN A 131 7.84 10.62 -17.53
CA ASN A 131 8.46 11.41 -18.58
C ASN A 131 9.87 10.89 -18.88
N PRO A 132 10.11 10.24 -20.03
CA PRO A 132 11.43 9.74 -20.41
C PRO A 132 12.48 10.83 -20.56
N ASP A 133 12.07 12.06 -20.90
CA ASP A 133 12.93 13.22 -20.99
C ASP A 133 12.84 14.05 -19.71
N GLN A 134 13.57 13.65 -18.68
CA GLN A 134 13.51 14.10 -17.29
C GLN A 134 13.52 15.62 -17.05
N TRP A 135 13.69 16.45 -18.05
CA TRP A 135 13.75 17.91 -17.90
C TRP A 135 12.85 18.65 -18.88
N THR A 136 11.87 17.98 -19.45
CA THR A 136 10.84 18.62 -20.28
C THR A 136 9.58 18.88 -19.45
N LEU A 137 8.95 20.02 -19.69
CA LEU A 137 7.66 20.38 -19.08
C LEU A 137 6.47 19.68 -19.75
N ALA A 138 6.72 18.81 -20.73
CA ALA A 138 5.69 18.11 -21.47
C ALA A 138 5.78 16.59 -21.18
N PRO A 139 4.92 16.05 -20.33
CA PRO A 139 4.89 14.63 -20.04
C PRO A 139 4.38 13.81 -21.22
N ARG A 140 4.73 12.53 -21.21
CA ARG A 140 4.24 11.55 -22.17
C ARG A 140 2.75 11.30 -21.93
N LYS A 141 1.89 11.63 -22.90
CA LYS A 141 0.46 11.31 -22.86
C LYS A 141 0.19 10.04 -23.66
N VAL A 142 -0.49 9.09 -23.05
CA VAL A 142 -0.88 7.80 -23.64
C VAL A 142 -2.40 7.78 -23.83
N TYR A 143 -2.84 7.31 -24.98
CA TYR A 143 -4.27 7.28 -25.33
C TYR A 143 -4.69 5.85 -25.67
N ASP A 144 -5.90 5.48 -25.25
CA ASP A 144 -6.54 4.25 -25.68
C ASP A 144 -7.04 4.35 -27.13
N SER A 145 -7.53 3.24 -27.70
CA SER A 145 -8.10 3.17 -29.05
C SER A 145 -9.35 4.06 -29.23
N TYR A 146 -9.96 4.49 -28.14
CA TYR A 146 -11.11 5.40 -28.13
C TYR A 146 -10.71 6.88 -28.02
N GLY A 147 -9.41 7.15 -27.89
CA GLY A 147 -8.88 8.48 -27.72
C GLY A 147 -9.10 9.08 -26.34
N ASN A 148 -9.28 8.25 -25.32
CA ASN A 148 -9.21 8.64 -23.91
C ASN A 148 -7.77 8.62 -23.47
N GLU A 149 -7.37 9.59 -22.68
CA GLU A 149 -6.08 9.56 -22.01
C GLU A 149 -6.11 8.49 -20.90
N VAL A 150 -5.06 7.68 -20.80
CA VAL A 150 -4.88 6.63 -19.81
C VAL A 150 -3.62 6.88 -19.01
N VAL A 151 -3.57 6.32 -17.81
CA VAL A 151 -2.40 6.42 -16.94
C VAL A 151 -1.20 5.78 -17.63
N SER A 152 -0.09 6.51 -17.74
CA SER A 152 1.17 5.96 -18.23
C SER A 152 1.87 5.14 -17.14
N MET A 153 2.51 4.04 -17.52
CA MET A 153 3.35 3.30 -16.58
C MET A 153 4.59 4.14 -16.21
N PRO A 154 4.96 4.14 -14.92
CA PRO A 154 6.14 4.84 -14.50
C PRO A 154 7.41 4.06 -14.86
N ASP A 155 8.40 4.80 -15.33
CA ASP A 155 9.76 4.31 -15.51
C ASP A 155 10.56 4.58 -14.23
N LYS A 156 11.31 3.58 -13.76
CA LYS A 156 12.21 3.73 -12.62
C LYS A 156 13.44 4.54 -13.03
N ILE A 157 13.80 5.50 -12.18
CA ILE A 157 15.02 6.29 -12.37
C ILE A 157 16.15 5.64 -11.60
N TYR A 158 17.21 5.27 -12.32
CA TYR A 158 18.42 4.70 -11.73
C TYR A 158 19.45 5.81 -11.56
N ASP A 159 19.30 6.60 -10.49
CA ASP A 159 20.22 7.70 -10.16
C ASP A 159 20.56 7.68 -8.67
N TRP A 160 21.69 8.30 -8.34
CA TRP A 160 22.15 8.43 -6.97
C TRP A 160 21.24 9.35 -6.17
N GLN A 161 20.84 8.87 -5.01
CA GLN A 161 20.06 9.61 -4.04
C GLN A 161 20.85 9.78 -2.75
N ASN A 162 20.51 10.83 -2.00
CA ASN A 162 21.09 11.11 -0.71
C ASN A 162 19.96 11.15 0.32
N LYS A 163 20.11 10.40 1.40
CA LYS A 163 19.10 10.29 2.45
C LYS A 163 19.70 10.26 3.83
N TYR A 164 19.03 10.92 4.75
CA TYR A 164 19.26 10.73 6.19
C TYR A 164 18.50 9.50 6.68
N ILE A 165 18.99 8.86 7.76
CA ILE A 165 18.21 7.88 8.51
C ILE A 165 16.97 8.59 9.04
N GLN A 166 15.81 8.05 8.71
CA GLN A 166 14.50 8.58 9.07
C GLN A 166 13.59 7.46 9.59
N ASP A 167 12.53 7.85 10.27
CA ASP A 167 11.41 6.96 10.54
C ASP A 167 10.70 6.58 9.24
N SER A 168 10.68 5.29 8.92
CA SER A 168 10.05 4.74 7.70
C SER A 168 8.52 4.82 7.70
N THR A 169 7.91 5.19 8.83
CA THR A 169 6.47 5.49 8.94
C THR A 169 6.17 6.97 8.74
N TYR A 170 7.19 7.80 8.64
CA TYR A 170 7.10 9.26 8.52
C TYR A 170 6.28 9.95 9.63
N ARG A 171 6.21 9.31 10.80
CA ARG A 171 5.70 9.92 12.03
C ARG A 171 6.71 10.88 12.66
N TYR A 172 7.99 10.71 12.32
CA TYR A 172 9.07 11.65 12.57
C TYR A 172 9.62 12.13 11.23
N THR A 173 9.42 13.39 10.90
CA THR A 173 9.91 13.96 9.63
C THR A 173 11.38 14.34 9.70
N GLN A 174 11.89 14.58 10.92
CA GLN A 174 13.29 14.90 11.11
C GLN A 174 14.17 13.64 11.13
N PRO A 175 15.44 13.74 10.68
CA PRO A 175 16.37 12.65 10.78
C PRO A 175 16.53 12.12 12.20
N LEU A 176 16.74 10.81 12.32
CA LEU A 176 16.97 10.14 13.58
C LEU A 176 18.44 10.24 13.97
N GLY A 177 18.71 10.61 15.22
CA GLY A 177 20.05 10.76 15.76
C GLY A 177 20.58 9.45 16.33
N ILE A 178 21.85 9.14 16.08
CA ILE A 178 22.54 7.98 16.62
C ILE A 178 23.66 8.43 17.58
N GLU A 179 23.78 7.75 18.70
CA GLU A 179 24.89 7.98 19.65
C GLU A 179 26.15 7.27 19.18
N LEU A 180 27.20 8.03 18.92
CA LEU A 180 28.51 7.48 18.59
C LEU A 180 29.51 7.81 19.69
N GLN A 181 30.44 6.87 19.92
CA GLN A 181 31.54 7.06 20.88
C GLN A 181 32.73 7.74 20.21
N GLN A 182 33.48 8.50 20.97
CA GLN A 182 34.76 9.05 20.50
C GLN A 182 35.68 7.92 20.01
N GLY A 183 36.31 8.10 18.86
CA GLY A 183 37.22 7.15 18.25
C GLY A 183 36.53 6.24 17.24
N ARG A 184 36.82 4.94 17.29
CA ARG A 184 36.34 3.98 16.27
C ARG A 184 34.92 3.54 16.51
N ASN A 185 34.11 3.62 15.45
CA ASN A 185 32.76 3.06 15.39
C ASN A 185 32.62 2.23 14.12
N THR A 186 31.63 1.36 14.10
CA THR A 186 31.28 0.56 12.93
C THR A 186 29.79 0.79 12.61
N ILE A 187 29.49 0.98 11.33
CA ILE A 187 28.12 1.00 10.80
C ILE A 187 27.99 -0.20 9.88
N THR A 188 27.03 -1.05 10.13
CA THR A 188 26.73 -2.22 9.31
C THR A 188 25.36 -2.03 8.66
N ILE A 189 25.30 -2.18 7.34
CA ILE A 189 24.05 -2.09 6.57
C ILE A 189 23.76 -3.49 6.01
N GLU A 190 22.62 -4.06 6.40
CA GLU A 190 22.11 -5.35 5.95
C GLU A 190 20.83 -5.13 5.17
N LEU A 191 20.71 -5.72 3.98
CA LEU A 191 19.49 -5.63 3.21
C LEU A 191 18.51 -6.73 3.62
N ASN A 192 17.30 -6.32 3.94
CA ASN A 192 16.18 -7.23 4.17
C ASN A 192 15.54 -7.63 2.85
N GLU A 193 15.48 -6.69 1.90
CA GLU A 193 14.91 -6.91 0.57
C GLU A 193 15.58 -6.02 -0.48
N GLY A 194 15.73 -6.54 -1.70
CA GLY A 194 16.22 -5.81 -2.86
C GLY A 194 17.73 -5.83 -3.03
N THR A 195 18.22 -4.94 -3.90
CA THR A 195 19.65 -4.70 -4.18
C THR A 195 19.95 -3.22 -4.18
N LEU A 196 21.14 -2.85 -3.76
CA LEU A 196 21.53 -1.48 -3.48
C LEU A 196 22.99 -1.24 -3.83
N LEU A 197 23.31 -0.10 -4.41
CA LEU A 197 24.65 0.43 -4.42
C LEU A 197 24.78 1.50 -3.33
N LEU A 198 25.81 1.40 -2.53
CA LEU A 198 26.12 2.34 -1.46
C LEU A 198 27.36 3.17 -1.80
N GLY A 199 27.32 4.45 -1.48
CA GLY A 199 28.38 5.41 -1.70
C GLY A 199 28.90 6.00 -0.38
N ASN A 200 29.02 7.33 -0.34
CA ASN A 200 29.51 8.03 0.83
C ASN A 200 28.52 7.95 2.00
N LEU A 201 29.07 7.84 3.21
CA LEU A 201 28.33 7.99 4.45
C LEU A 201 28.89 9.19 5.21
N THR A 202 28.03 10.12 5.60
CA THR A 202 28.41 11.36 6.26
C THR A 202 27.69 11.51 7.60
N LEU A 203 28.42 11.85 8.62
CA LEU A 203 27.88 12.18 9.94
C LEU A 203 27.82 13.70 10.10
N THR A 204 26.64 14.21 10.43
CA THR A 204 26.38 15.65 10.54
C THR A 204 25.80 16.01 11.91
N ALA A 205 25.74 17.30 12.23
CA ALA A 205 24.86 17.84 13.25
C ALA A 205 23.40 17.64 12.82
N LYS A 206 22.47 17.85 13.77
CA LYS A 206 21.05 17.86 13.44
C LYS A 206 20.76 18.89 12.34
N PRO A 207 20.24 18.47 11.17
CA PRO A 207 19.76 19.41 10.18
C PRO A 207 18.68 20.30 10.81
N GLN A 208 18.73 21.59 10.54
CA GLN A 208 17.74 22.52 11.05
C GLN A 208 16.99 23.15 9.89
N VAL A 209 15.68 23.17 10.00
CA VAL A 209 14.83 23.98 9.13
C VAL A 209 14.89 25.42 9.66
N PRO A 210 15.18 26.42 8.81
CA PRO A 210 15.19 27.81 9.23
C PRO A 210 13.85 28.24 9.83
N GLU A 211 13.91 29.02 10.91
CA GLU A 211 12.69 29.57 11.50
C GLU A 211 11.99 30.55 10.53
N TYR A 212 10.68 30.47 10.47
CA TYR A 212 9.87 31.44 9.73
C TYR A 212 9.80 32.76 10.48
N THR A 213 10.31 33.82 9.91
CA THR A 213 10.34 35.17 10.53
C THR A 213 9.38 36.17 9.87
N GLY A 214 8.46 35.68 9.05
CA GLY A 214 7.55 36.48 8.24
C GLY A 214 7.94 36.47 6.75
N SER A 215 7.05 36.95 5.91
CA SER A 215 7.21 37.00 4.46
C SER A 215 7.32 38.45 3.97
N GLU A 216 8.19 38.66 2.99
CA GLU A 216 8.20 39.89 2.20
C GLU A 216 7.07 39.85 1.16
N ALA A 217 6.54 41.01 0.77
CA ALA A 217 5.51 41.07 -0.25
C ALA A 217 6.03 40.54 -1.61
N ALA A 218 5.25 39.70 -2.25
CA ALA A 218 5.56 39.19 -3.59
C ALA A 218 5.13 40.23 -4.66
N ALA A 219 5.89 41.33 -4.76
CA ALA A 219 5.61 42.38 -5.72
C ALA A 219 5.96 41.96 -7.14
N GLY A 220 5.12 42.29 -8.12
CA GLY A 220 5.32 42.01 -9.54
C GLY A 220 4.16 41.29 -10.21
N ASP A 221 4.36 40.87 -11.44
CA ASP A 221 3.37 40.26 -12.34
C ASP A 221 3.69 38.83 -12.75
N GLY A 222 4.67 38.20 -12.09
CA GLY A 222 5.07 36.81 -12.36
C GLY A 222 3.92 35.84 -12.05
N PHE A 223 3.71 34.90 -12.97
CA PHE A 223 2.68 33.86 -12.84
C PHE A 223 3.20 32.55 -13.44
N ILE A 224 3.16 31.49 -12.67
CA ILE A 224 3.56 30.13 -13.05
C ILE A 224 2.40 29.20 -12.70
N GLU A 225 1.99 28.40 -13.66
CA GLU A 225 0.96 27.37 -13.53
C GLU A 225 1.59 26.01 -13.74
N ILE A 226 1.33 25.08 -12.84
CA ILE A 226 1.82 23.70 -12.90
C ILE A 226 0.59 22.79 -12.82
N GLN A 227 0.40 21.96 -13.84
CA GLN A 227 -0.65 20.95 -13.85
C GLN A 227 -0.21 19.77 -12.97
N ALA A 228 -1.07 19.34 -12.07
CA ALA A 228 -0.66 18.38 -11.05
C ALA A 228 -0.58 16.93 -11.59
N GLU A 229 -1.19 16.63 -12.72
CA GLU A 229 -1.02 15.36 -13.43
C GLU A 229 0.37 15.23 -14.08
N ASP A 230 1.09 16.34 -14.24
CA ASP A 230 2.36 16.44 -14.96
C ASP A 230 3.58 16.40 -14.00
N PHE A 231 3.62 15.44 -13.08
CA PHE A 231 4.73 15.34 -12.13
C PHE A 231 6.04 14.89 -12.80
N LEU A 232 7.14 15.50 -12.36
CA LEU A 232 8.49 15.17 -12.78
C LEU A 232 8.95 13.85 -12.16
N TYR A 233 8.83 13.75 -10.83
CA TYR A 233 9.19 12.57 -10.03
C TYR A 233 8.12 12.25 -9.01
N ARG A 234 8.11 10.97 -8.62
CA ARG A 234 7.41 10.47 -7.45
C ARG A 234 8.26 9.39 -6.77
N ASN A 235 8.16 9.26 -5.46
CA ASN A 235 8.93 8.27 -4.70
C ASN A 235 8.21 6.91 -4.57
N ASP A 236 7.01 6.80 -5.11
CA ASP A 236 6.20 5.59 -5.11
C ASP A 236 5.60 5.37 -6.52
N SER A 237 5.81 4.19 -7.10
CA SER A 237 5.29 3.84 -8.42
C SER A 237 3.75 3.81 -8.48
N GLY A 238 3.09 3.65 -7.32
CA GLY A 238 1.63 3.61 -7.21
C GLY A 238 0.96 4.97 -7.40
N ILE A 239 1.67 6.07 -7.16
CA ILE A 239 1.10 7.42 -7.35
C ILE A 239 0.86 7.65 -8.83
N HIS A 240 -0.34 8.08 -9.21
CA HIS A 240 -0.70 8.31 -10.61
C HIS A 240 -1.73 9.43 -10.76
N ALA A 241 -1.85 9.91 -12.00
CA ALA A 241 -2.86 10.89 -12.38
C ALA A 241 -4.23 10.21 -12.56
N ALA A 242 -5.29 10.95 -12.35
CA ALA A 242 -6.67 10.51 -12.56
C ALA A 242 -7.45 11.46 -13.46
N CYS A 243 -8.54 10.95 -14.01
CA CYS A 243 -9.53 11.74 -14.71
C CYS A 243 -10.76 11.91 -13.83
N GLU A 244 -11.02 13.12 -13.39
CA GLU A 244 -12.28 13.47 -12.76
C GLU A 244 -13.13 14.36 -13.69
N PHE A 245 -14.44 14.08 -13.71
CA PHE A 245 -15.39 14.88 -14.49
C PHE A 245 -15.97 16.04 -13.66
N ASP A 246 -15.15 16.66 -12.82
CA ASP A 246 -15.52 17.92 -12.18
C ASP A 246 -15.25 19.08 -13.15
N PRO A 247 -16.27 19.90 -13.47
CA PRO A 247 -16.10 21.02 -14.39
C PRO A 247 -15.10 22.10 -13.91
N ASP A 248 -14.73 22.12 -12.65
CA ASP A 248 -13.78 23.11 -12.12
C ASP A 248 -12.33 22.77 -12.48
N LEU A 249 -12.05 21.52 -12.79
CA LEU A 249 -10.71 21.04 -13.14
C LEU A 249 -10.26 21.48 -14.54
N TYR A 250 -8.96 21.49 -14.76
CA TYR A 250 -8.35 21.76 -16.04
C TYR A 250 -7.18 20.77 -16.27
N PRO A 251 -7.11 20.13 -17.47
CA PRO A 251 -8.06 20.19 -18.59
C PRO A 251 -9.39 19.47 -18.30
N TYR A 252 -10.47 19.93 -18.90
CA TYR A 252 -11.79 19.30 -18.80
C TYR A 252 -12.38 18.98 -20.16
N GLN A 253 -12.77 17.74 -20.38
CA GLN A 253 -13.51 17.30 -21.57
C GLN A 253 -14.75 16.50 -21.16
N ALA A 254 -15.93 16.92 -21.63
CA ALA A 254 -17.19 16.23 -21.29
C ALA A 254 -17.34 14.87 -21.97
N ALA A 255 -16.72 14.67 -23.14
CA ALA A 255 -16.89 13.51 -24.01
C ALA A 255 -15.74 12.48 -23.91
N LYS A 256 -14.60 12.84 -23.35
CA LYS A 256 -13.43 11.98 -23.27
C LYS A 256 -12.77 12.10 -21.91
N ARG A 257 -12.10 11.05 -21.51
CA ARG A 257 -11.24 11.07 -20.31
C ARG A 257 -9.95 11.79 -20.64
N VAL A 258 -9.60 12.76 -19.82
CA VAL A 258 -8.29 13.44 -19.81
C VAL A 258 -7.78 13.42 -18.39
N MET A 259 -6.51 13.15 -18.19
CA MET A 259 -5.90 13.26 -16.87
C MET A 259 -5.88 14.71 -16.45
N ASN A 260 -6.36 15.04 -15.27
CA ASN A 260 -6.53 16.41 -14.79
C ASN A 260 -6.41 16.56 -13.27
N THR A 261 -5.96 15.54 -12.58
CA THR A 261 -5.72 15.59 -11.14
C THR A 261 -4.76 14.47 -10.74
N VAL A 262 -4.13 14.60 -9.59
CA VAL A 262 -3.52 13.47 -8.89
C VAL A 262 -4.64 12.61 -8.29
N ASP A 263 -4.59 11.30 -8.48
CA ASP A 263 -5.55 10.39 -7.86
C ASP A 263 -5.41 10.40 -6.33
N ALA A 264 -6.46 10.83 -5.64
CA ALA A 264 -6.46 10.99 -4.19
C ALA A 264 -6.10 9.68 -3.46
N ALA A 265 -6.65 8.55 -3.91
CA ALA A 265 -6.40 7.26 -3.27
C ALA A 265 -4.98 6.73 -3.51
N SER A 266 -4.31 7.18 -4.58
CA SER A 266 -2.92 6.82 -4.86
C SER A 266 -1.90 7.70 -4.12
N PHE A 267 -2.31 8.89 -3.68
CA PHE A 267 -1.49 9.85 -2.95
C PHE A 267 -2.11 10.14 -1.58
N GLY A 268 -1.93 9.22 -0.65
CA GLY A 268 -2.57 9.23 0.66
C GLY A 268 -1.73 8.62 1.80
N GLN A 269 -0.53 8.10 1.53
CA GLN A 269 0.28 7.46 2.56
C GLN A 269 1.39 8.38 3.07
N GLY A 270 1.68 8.31 4.36
CA GLY A 270 2.78 9.06 4.97
C GLY A 270 4.10 8.83 4.24
N GLY A 271 4.81 9.93 3.92
CA GLY A 271 6.07 9.92 3.21
C GLY A 271 6.00 9.87 1.69
N GLN A 272 4.83 9.61 1.10
CA GLN A 272 4.67 9.76 -0.34
C GLN A 272 4.97 11.19 -0.76
N GLU A 273 5.75 11.33 -1.82
CA GLU A 273 6.23 12.61 -2.33
C GLU A 273 6.06 12.71 -3.85
N ILE A 274 5.55 13.84 -4.29
CA ILE A 274 5.43 14.22 -5.70
C ILE A 274 6.26 15.46 -5.93
N THR A 275 7.03 15.50 -7.00
CA THR A 275 7.91 16.62 -7.38
C THR A 275 7.54 17.13 -8.77
N TYR A 276 7.45 18.43 -8.91
CA TYR A 276 7.17 19.14 -10.15
C TYR A 276 8.34 20.01 -10.57
N LEU A 277 8.53 20.13 -11.87
CA LEU A 277 9.47 21.10 -12.48
C LEU A 277 8.75 22.42 -12.74
N MET A 278 9.38 23.52 -12.41
CA MET A 278 8.90 24.87 -12.74
C MET A 278 10.00 25.72 -13.35
N GLU A 279 9.64 26.65 -14.20
CA GLU A 279 10.56 27.61 -14.77
C GLU A 279 10.19 29.03 -14.35
N VAL A 280 11.08 29.66 -13.62
CA VAL A 280 10.93 31.03 -13.10
C VAL A 280 11.58 31.98 -14.09
N GLU A 281 10.78 32.77 -14.79
CA GLU A 281 11.30 33.75 -15.77
C GLU A 281 11.92 34.98 -15.10
N LYS A 282 11.34 35.41 -13.98
CA LYS A 282 11.76 36.62 -13.25
C LYS A 282 12.05 36.28 -11.80
N ALA A 283 13.26 36.59 -11.35
CA ALA A 283 13.61 36.47 -9.95
C ALA A 283 12.72 37.37 -9.07
N GLY A 284 12.35 36.91 -7.89
CA GLY A 284 11.54 37.66 -6.94
C GLY A 284 10.85 36.78 -5.91
N ASN A 285 10.05 37.39 -5.04
CA ASN A 285 9.21 36.65 -4.11
C ASN A 285 7.92 36.19 -4.80
N TYR A 286 7.49 34.97 -4.50
CA TYR A 286 6.26 34.37 -5.04
C TYR A 286 5.39 33.82 -3.92
N TYR A 287 4.08 33.99 -4.00
CA TYR A 287 3.09 33.26 -3.23
C TYR A 287 2.82 31.92 -3.90
N ILE A 288 2.52 30.88 -3.09
CA ILE A 288 2.17 29.55 -3.61
C ILE A 288 0.70 29.29 -3.32
N ALA A 289 -0.04 28.87 -4.34
CA ALA A 289 -1.42 28.45 -4.21
C ALA A 289 -1.65 27.08 -4.81
N PHE A 290 -2.57 26.32 -4.23
CA PHE A 290 -2.93 24.97 -4.62
C PHE A 290 -4.44 24.92 -4.90
N HIS A 291 -4.80 24.29 -6.02
CA HIS A 291 -6.19 23.93 -6.30
C HIS A 291 -6.36 22.45 -5.99
N TYR A 292 -6.97 22.14 -4.84
CA TYR A 292 -6.99 20.81 -4.28
C TYR A 292 -8.36 20.43 -3.71
N SER A 293 -8.55 19.14 -3.49
CA SER A 293 -9.65 18.55 -2.73
C SER A 293 -9.08 17.52 -1.74
N GLN A 294 -9.59 17.56 -0.51
CA GLN A 294 -9.31 16.59 0.53
C GLN A 294 -10.63 16.24 1.21
N GLY A 295 -11.23 15.12 0.82
CA GLY A 295 -12.59 14.74 1.21
C GLY A 295 -12.67 13.63 2.27
N ASP A 296 -11.56 13.02 2.65
CA ASP A 296 -11.54 11.84 3.49
C ASP A 296 -11.53 12.18 5.00
N LYS A 297 -10.67 13.10 5.43
CA LYS A 297 -10.55 13.50 6.84
C LYS A 297 -11.54 14.60 7.21
N ALA A 298 -12.80 14.26 7.35
CA ALA A 298 -13.84 15.22 7.65
C ALA A 298 -13.51 16.08 8.88
N ASP A 299 -13.51 17.41 8.68
CA ASP A 299 -13.18 18.45 9.67
C ASP A 299 -11.72 18.44 10.17
N PHE A 300 -10.81 17.69 9.54
CA PHE A 300 -9.40 17.60 9.94
C PHE A 300 -8.46 17.74 8.74
N PRO A 301 -7.31 18.41 8.86
CA PRO A 301 -6.40 18.63 7.74
C PRO A 301 -5.55 17.38 7.40
N VAL A 302 -5.02 17.39 6.18
CA VAL A 302 -3.83 16.62 5.77
C VAL A 302 -2.62 17.54 5.91
N PHE A 303 -1.49 16.98 6.38
CA PHE A 303 -0.27 17.74 6.58
C PHE A 303 0.77 17.38 5.54
N MET A 304 1.47 18.38 5.03
CA MET A 304 2.52 18.18 4.04
C MET A 304 3.75 19.03 4.29
N ASN A 305 4.90 18.47 3.97
CA ASN A 305 6.12 19.24 3.80
C ASN A 305 6.19 19.73 2.36
N VAL A 306 6.24 21.05 2.17
CA VAL A 306 6.43 21.65 0.85
C VAL A 306 7.91 21.99 0.71
N LYS A 307 8.56 21.44 -0.30
CA LYS A 307 10.00 21.61 -0.55
C LYS A 307 10.23 22.40 -1.84
N ILE A 308 11.25 23.23 -1.82
CA ILE A 308 11.77 23.90 -3.00
C ILE A 308 13.21 23.43 -3.20
N ASP A 309 13.52 22.98 -4.41
CA ASP A 309 14.84 22.38 -4.75
C ASP A 309 15.28 21.32 -3.74
N GLY A 310 14.33 20.45 -3.33
CA GLY A 310 14.53 19.35 -2.41
C GLY A 310 14.70 19.72 -0.94
N ARG A 311 14.50 21.00 -0.56
CA ARG A 311 14.66 21.49 0.82
C ARG A 311 13.40 22.18 1.32
N ILE A 312 13.10 22.01 2.60
CA ILE A 312 12.07 22.80 3.29
C ILE A 312 12.64 24.20 3.53
N PRO A 313 12.03 25.26 2.96
CA PRO A 313 12.60 26.61 3.03
C PRO A 313 12.67 27.19 4.44
N ASN A 314 11.60 27.00 5.21
CA ASN A 314 11.50 27.41 6.61
C ASN A 314 10.36 26.67 7.31
N THR A 315 10.16 26.88 8.60
CA THR A 315 9.18 26.17 9.42
C THR A 315 7.71 26.38 8.99
N ALA A 316 7.38 27.38 8.19
CA ALA A 316 6.02 27.57 7.65
C ALA A 316 5.70 26.58 6.50
N PHE A 317 6.72 25.96 5.90
CA PHE A 317 6.61 24.92 4.87
C PHE A 317 6.71 23.51 5.44
N GLU A 318 7.04 23.37 6.73
CA GLU A 318 7.10 22.09 7.44
C GLU A 318 5.73 21.78 8.04
N ASN A 319 5.23 20.58 7.80
CA ASN A 319 3.94 20.11 8.33
C ASN A 319 2.77 21.08 8.03
N HIS A 320 2.79 21.72 6.87
CA HIS A 320 1.76 22.70 6.49
C HIS A 320 0.39 22.01 6.37
N ALA A 321 -0.65 22.62 6.99
CA ALA A 321 -1.97 22.03 7.10
C ALA A 321 -2.86 22.39 5.89
N PHE A 322 -3.29 21.38 5.16
CA PHE A 322 -4.30 21.49 4.10
C PHE A 322 -5.67 21.10 4.66
N ALA A 323 -6.56 22.07 4.79
CA ALA A 323 -7.86 21.89 5.42
C ALA A 323 -8.76 20.88 4.68
N TYR A 324 -9.75 20.35 5.38
CA TYR A 324 -10.80 19.53 4.78
C TYR A 324 -11.62 20.34 3.78
N GLU A 325 -11.54 19.98 2.51
CA GLU A 325 -12.28 20.56 1.40
C GLU A 325 -12.82 19.47 0.49
N LYS A 326 -14.10 19.18 0.59
CA LYS A 326 -14.75 18.12 -0.19
C LYS A 326 -14.82 18.41 -1.70
N LYS A 327 -14.65 19.67 -2.08
CA LYS A 327 -14.63 20.14 -3.46
C LYS A 327 -13.29 20.79 -3.73
N TYR A 328 -12.92 20.83 -4.97
CA TYR A 328 -11.72 21.57 -5.37
C TYR A 328 -11.87 23.06 -5.03
N GLU A 329 -10.94 23.55 -4.21
CA GLU A 329 -10.89 24.94 -3.79
C GLU A 329 -9.47 25.49 -3.92
N MET A 330 -9.40 26.78 -4.28
CA MET A 330 -8.13 27.49 -4.40
C MET A 330 -7.65 27.94 -3.02
N TYR A 331 -6.50 27.45 -2.61
CA TYR A 331 -5.87 27.78 -1.34
C TYR A 331 -4.49 28.36 -1.54
N THR A 332 -4.26 29.59 -1.06
CA THR A 332 -2.90 30.16 -0.96
C THR A 332 -2.32 29.89 0.42
N MET A 333 -1.06 29.45 0.48
CA MET A 333 -0.39 29.21 1.77
C MET A 333 -0.40 30.47 2.63
N VAL A 334 -0.80 30.28 3.87
CA VAL A 334 -0.85 31.36 4.88
C VAL A 334 -0.19 30.90 6.17
N ASP A 335 0.34 31.87 6.94
CA ASP A 335 0.86 31.62 8.28
C ASP A 335 -0.26 31.55 9.34
N GLY A 336 0.12 31.39 10.61
CA GLY A 336 -0.81 31.28 11.72
C GLY A 336 -1.71 32.52 11.91
N ASP A 337 -1.30 33.68 11.40
CA ASP A 337 -2.05 34.91 11.45
C ASP A 337 -2.92 35.13 10.19
N GLY A 338 -2.85 34.24 9.22
CA GLY A 338 -3.57 34.32 7.95
C GLY A 338 -2.90 35.21 6.91
N SER A 339 -1.65 35.60 7.12
CA SER A 339 -0.86 36.35 6.12
C SER A 339 -0.28 35.39 5.09
N LYS A 340 -0.26 35.81 3.82
CA LYS A 340 0.29 34.96 2.75
C LYS A 340 1.78 34.72 2.93
N ILE A 341 2.20 33.47 2.77
CA ILE A 341 3.60 33.08 2.82
C ILE A 341 4.21 33.25 1.43
N SER A 342 5.33 33.97 1.32
CA SER A 342 6.09 34.12 0.10
C SER A 342 7.44 33.43 0.20
N ILE A 343 8.00 33.08 -0.96
CA ILE A 343 9.32 32.49 -1.09
C ILE A 343 10.13 33.22 -2.16
N PRO A 344 11.42 33.55 -1.89
CA PRO A 344 12.30 34.11 -2.90
C PRO A 344 12.73 33.01 -3.88
N LEU A 345 12.59 33.28 -5.19
CA LEU A 345 13.04 32.39 -6.26
C LEU A 345 13.93 33.20 -7.21
N GLU A 346 15.04 32.57 -7.62
CA GLU A 346 15.88 33.08 -8.67
C GLU A 346 15.29 32.75 -10.06
N ALA A 347 15.75 33.42 -11.11
CA ALA A 347 15.35 33.06 -12.46
C ALA A 347 16.03 31.76 -12.90
N GLY A 348 15.26 30.80 -13.40
CA GLY A 348 15.78 29.51 -13.84
C GLY A 348 14.80 28.37 -13.57
N LYS A 349 15.31 27.14 -13.68
CA LYS A 349 14.53 25.94 -13.40
C LYS A 349 14.66 25.59 -11.92
N HIS A 350 13.52 25.37 -11.30
CA HIS A 350 13.38 24.98 -9.90
C HIS A 350 12.45 23.76 -9.78
N THR A 351 12.48 23.11 -8.64
CA THR A 351 11.52 22.06 -8.32
C THR A 351 10.68 22.44 -7.11
N ILE A 352 9.40 22.06 -7.15
CA ILE A 352 8.51 22.10 -5.98
C ILE A 352 8.04 20.68 -5.68
N SER A 353 8.17 20.26 -4.43
CA SER A 353 7.71 18.93 -3.99
C SER A 353 6.71 19.04 -2.85
N MET A 354 5.77 18.09 -2.82
CA MET A 354 4.81 17.92 -1.73
C MET A 354 4.99 16.51 -1.15
N GLN A 355 5.27 16.43 0.14
CA GLN A 355 5.45 15.15 0.86
C GLN A 355 4.48 15.08 2.03
N ILE A 356 3.70 13.99 2.10
CA ILE A 356 2.74 13.76 3.19
C ILE A 356 3.49 13.52 4.50
N SER A 357 3.14 14.30 5.53
CA SER A 357 3.70 14.21 6.88
C SER A 357 2.69 13.61 7.86
N MET A 358 3.16 12.70 8.69
CA MET A 358 2.38 12.11 9.79
C MET A 358 2.76 12.68 11.16
N GLU A 359 3.74 13.59 11.22
CA GLU A 359 4.27 14.12 12.47
C GLU A 359 3.21 14.81 13.35
N PRO A 360 2.30 15.66 12.83
CA PRO A 360 1.30 16.31 13.67
C PRO A 360 0.27 15.36 14.30
N VAL A 361 0.09 14.15 13.75
CA VAL A 361 -0.82 13.12 14.30
C VAL A 361 -0.09 12.06 15.11
N ARG A 362 1.24 12.11 15.21
CA ARG A 362 2.08 11.12 15.87
C ARG A 362 1.67 10.85 17.31
N GLU A 363 1.57 11.91 18.12
CA GLU A 363 1.22 11.78 19.55
C GLU A 363 -0.15 11.14 19.75
N SER A 364 -1.11 11.48 18.87
CA SER A 364 -2.42 10.83 18.85
C SER A 364 -2.30 9.34 18.56
N LEU A 365 -1.56 8.96 17.50
CA LEU A 365 -1.35 7.56 17.11
C LEU A 365 -0.66 6.77 18.21
N GLU A 366 0.44 7.28 18.78
CA GLU A 366 1.18 6.63 19.87
C GLU A 366 0.31 6.42 21.13
N THR A 367 -0.50 7.43 21.49
CA THR A 367 -1.41 7.33 22.63
C THR A 367 -2.48 6.26 22.39
N ILE A 368 -3.07 6.22 21.20
CA ILE A 368 -4.07 5.23 20.82
C ILE A 368 -3.48 3.83 20.85
N GLU A 369 -2.31 3.61 20.26
CA GLU A 369 -1.62 2.32 20.23
C GLU A 369 -1.27 1.82 21.64
N LYS A 370 -0.83 2.73 22.54
CA LYS A 370 -0.59 2.42 23.95
C LYS A 370 -1.88 1.98 24.67
N ILE A 371 -2.97 2.70 24.42
CA ILE A 371 -4.28 2.34 25.03
C ILE A 371 -4.75 1.00 24.49
N MET A 372 -4.65 0.72 23.20
CA MET A 372 -5.02 -0.57 22.62
C MET A 372 -4.23 -1.72 23.21
N SER A 373 -2.92 -1.54 23.41
CA SER A 373 -2.07 -2.54 24.07
C SER A 373 -2.53 -2.79 25.52
N ARG A 374 -2.77 -1.73 26.28
CA ARG A 374 -3.25 -1.82 27.67
C ARG A 374 -4.65 -2.48 27.77
N VAL A 375 -5.53 -2.19 26.81
CA VAL A 375 -6.86 -2.81 26.69
C VAL A 375 -6.73 -4.31 26.44
N ASN A 376 -5.81 -4.72 25.55
CA ASN A 376 -5.53 -6.14 25.30
C ASN A 376 -4.96 -6.83 26.55
N ASP A 377 -4.00 -6.21 27.22
CA ASP A 377 -3.41 -6.74 28.45
C ASP A 377 -4.47 -6.92 29.54
N LEU A 378 -5.33 -5.91 29.76
CA LEU A 378 -6.44 -6.00 30.70
C LEU A 378 -7.43 -7.11 30.34
N SER A 379 -7.77 -7.24 29.07
CA SER A 379 -8.64 -8.31 28.57
C SER A 379 -8.08 -9.70 28.90
N LEU A 380 -6.77 -9.89 28.72
CA LEU A 380 -6.07 -11.12 29.06
C LEU A 380 -6.06 -11.37 30.60
N GLU A 381 -5.79 -10.34 31.38
CA GLU A 381 -5.79 -10.45 32.85
C GLU A 381 -7.18 -10.82 33.42
N VAL A 382 -8.23 -10.16 32.93
CA VAL A 382 -9.61 -10.47 33.29
C VAL A 382 -9.95 -11.93 32.94
N THR A 383 -9.53 -12.37 31.74
CA THR A 383 -9.76 -13.75 31.29
C THR A 383 -8.98 -14.76 32.13
N LYS A 384 -7.76 -14.44 32.55
CA LYS A 384 -6.98 -15.31 33.48
C LYS A 384 -7.70 -15.52 34.84
N VAL A 385 -8.29 -14.44 35.38
CA VAL A 385 -8.99 -14.48 36.67
C VAL A 385 -10.32 -15.22 36.57
N ALA A 386 -11.08 -14.93 35.52
CA ALA A 386 -12.47 -15.43 35.40
C ALA A 386 -12.59 -16.77 34.65
N GLY A 387 -11.57 -17.10 33.82
CA GLY A 387 -11.65 -18.17 32.84
C GLY A 387 -12.46 -17.72 31.60
N THR A 388 -12.60 -18.62 30.65
CA THR A 388 -13.36 -18.36 29.40
C THR A 388 -14.88 -18.57 29.58
N ASN A 389 -15.32 -19.18 30.67
CA ASN A 389 -16.74 -19.46 30.92
C ASN A 389 -17.44 -18.23 31.50
N LYS A 390 -18.33 -17.64 30.73
CA LYS A 390 -19.16 -16.48 31.12
C LYS A 390 -20.38 -16.95 31.97
N ASP A 391 -20.15 -17.55 33.14
CA ASP A 391 -21.23 -17.93 34.04
C ASP A 391 -21.87 -16.69 34.69
N LYS A 392 -23.08 -16.36 34.26
CA LYS A 392 -23.84 -15.19 34.72
C LYS A 392 -24.24 -15.22 36.18
N TYR A 393 -24.09 -16.36 36.84
CA TYR A 393 -24.45 -16.55 38.27
C TYR A 393 -23.22 -16.46 39.19
N ARG A 394 -22.04 -16.27 38.64
CA ARG A 394 -20.80 -16.10 39.40
C ARG A 394 -20.49 -14.63 39.59
N ASP A 395 -20.40 -14.20 40.83
CA ASP A 395 -19.92 -12.87 41.17
C ASP A 395 -18.39 -12.84 41.15
N PHE A 396 -17.84 -11.84 40.49
CA PHE A 396 -16.40 -11.56 40.42
C PHE A 396 -16.11 -10.28 41.21
N SER A 397 -14.95 -10.23 41.84
CA SER A 397 -14.41 -9.03 42.46
C SER A 397 -13.05 -8.73 41.81
N PHE A 398 -13.09 -8.17 40.61
CA PHE A 398 -11.87 -7.89 39.86
C PHE A 398 -10.98 -6.87 40.55
N GLU A 399 -11.52 -5.93 41.30
CA GLU A 399 -10.75 -4.98 42.10
C GLU A 399 -9.80 -5.65 43.08
N ALA A 400 -10.14 -6.84 43.59
CA ALA A 400 -9.28 -7.62 44.48
C ALA A 400 -8.07 -8.26 43.78
N TYR A 401 -8.20 -8.55 42.48
CA TYR A 401 -7.16 -9.19 41.67
C TYR A 401 -6.38 -8.19 40.82
N ILE A 402 -7.04 -7.15 40.37
CA ILE A 402 -6.52 -6.06 39.53
C ILE A 402 -6.87 -4.74 40.21
N PRO A 403 -6.08 -4.34 41.24
CA PRO A 403 -6.38 -3.11 41.98
C PRO A 403 -6.40 -1.87 41.09
N GLY A 404 -7.42 -1.04 41.26
CA GLY A 404 -7.57 0.22 40.47
C GLY A 404 -8.10 0.02 39.04
N ILE A 405 -8.67 -1.15 38.71
CA ILE A 405 -9.16 -1.46 37.36
C ILE A 405 -10.14 -0.41 36.80
N GLY A 406 -11.05 0.11 37.64
CA GLY A 406 -11.97 1.17 37.25
C GLY A 406 -11.27 2.51 37.02
N GLU A 407 -10.27 2.84 37.84
CA GLU A 407 -9.48 4.06 37.72
C GLU A 407 -8.58 4.02 36.47
N MET A 408 -7.98 2.85 36.17
CA MET A 408 -7.18 2.65 34.94
C MET A 408 -8.01 2.92 33.69
N MET A 409 -9.19 2.29 33.55
CA MET A 409 -10.07 2.53 32.39
C MET A 409 -10.55 3.99 32.31
N THR A 410 -10.77 4.65 33.43
CA THR A 410 -11.13 6.07 33.47
C THR A 410 -9.95 6.91 33.00
N GLY A 411 -8.72 6.61 33.45
CA GLY A 411 -7.52 7.29 33.00
C GLY A 411 -7.30 7.19 31.48
N TRP A 412 -7.50 5.99 30.91
CA TRP A 412 -7.45 5.79 29.45
C TRP A 412 -8.52 6.59 28.70
N ALA A 413 -9.72 6.70 29.29
CA ALA A 413 -10.77 7.53 28.71
C ALA A 413 -10.42 9.02 28.78
N ASP A 414 -9.70 9.47 29.82
CA ASP A 414 -9.19 10.86 29.92
C ASP A 414 -8.07 11.13 28.91
N GLU A 415 -7.14 10.16 28.72
CA GLU A 415 -6.13 10.23 27.66
C GLU A 415 -6.77 10.36 26.26
N LEU A 416 -7.82 9.59 25.97
CA LEU A 416 -8.59 9.73 24.71
C LEU A 416 -9.31 11.07 24.61
N GLY A 417 -9.79 11.61 25.73
CA GLY A 417 -10.35 12.96 25.78
C GLY A 417 -9.33 14.02 25.39
N GLN A 418 -8.07 13.88 25.83
CA GLN A 418 -6.99 14.78 25.48
C GLN A 418 -6.65 14.70 23.97
N VAL A 419 -6.55 13.48 23.40
CA VAL A 419 -6.35 13.29 21.95
C VAL A 419 -7.38 14.06 21.11
N MET A 420 -8.63 14.12 21.55
CA MET A 420 -9.65 14.91 20.85
C MET A 420 -9.47 16.42 21.01
N GLU A 421 -9.01 16.89 22.17
CA GLU A 421 -8.75 18.32 22.39
C GLU A 421 -7.54 18.78 21.57
N ASP A 422 -6.48 17.96 21.48
CA ASP A 422 -5.29 18.24 20.69
C ASP A 422 -5.63 18.35 19.19
N ALA A 423 -6.49 17.46 18.69
CA ALA A 423 -6.99 17.54 17.32
C ALA A 423 -7.78 18.83 17.03
N ARG A 424 -8.45 19.43 18.03
CA ARG A 424 -9.22 20.65 17.87
C ARG A 424 -8.38 21.90 17.62
N VAL A 425 -7.09 21.87 17.92
CA VAL A 425 -6.17 22.96 17.61
C VAL A 425 -6.18 23.27 16.11
N TYR A 426 -6.36 22.26 15.27
CA TYR A 426 -6.39 22.38 13.81
C TYR A 426 -7.75 22.82 13.25
N ASN A 427 -8.82 22.75 14.03
CA ASN A 427 -10.14 23.25 13.63
C ASN A 427 -10.92 23.80 14.84
N PRO A 428 -10.50 24.96 15.40
CA PRO A 428 -11.06 25.52 16.64
C PRO A 428 -12.52 25.95 16.50
N LYS A 429 -13.03 26.13 15.27
CA LYS A 429 -14.43 26.50 15.02
C LYS A 429 -15.40 25.33 15.23
N LYS A 430 -14.90 24.11 15.26
CA LYS A 430 -15.70 22.89 15.43
C LYS A 430 -15.62 22.36 16.86
N ASN A 431 -16.77 22.12 17.47
CA ASN A 431 -16.84 21.47 18.78
C ASN A 431 -16.55 19.97 18.72
N LYS A 432 -16.71 19.37 17.56
CA LYS A 432 -16.45 17.95 17.30
C LYS A 432 -15.79 17.82 15.93
N ILE A 433 -14.73 17.07 15.88
CA ILE A 433 -14.02 16.70 14.64
C ILE A 433 -14.56 15.36 14.18
N ALA A 434 -15.15 15.31 13.00
CA ALA A 434 -15.82 14.08 12.51
C ALA A 434 -14.82 12.94 12.30
N ALA A 435 -13.60 13.22 11.85
CA ALA A 435 -12.54 12.22 11.71
C ALA A 435 -12.21 11.51 13.03
N TYR A 436 -12.42 12.16 14.20
CA TYR A 436 -12.16 11.60 15.54
C TYR A 436 -13.42 11.03 16.22
N ALA A 437 -14.51 10.83 15.48
CA ALA A 437 -15.77 10.35 16.07
C ALA A 437 -15.63 8.99 16.80
N SER A 438 -14.80 8.09 16.27
CA SER A 438 -14.53 6.78 16.86
C SER A 438 -13.89 6.87 18.25
N VAL A 439 -13.02 7.85 18.48
CA VAL A 439 -12.41 8.10 19.81
C VAL A 439 -13.48 8.40 20.85
N LYS A 440 -14.46 9.22 20.49
CA LYS A 440 -15.55 9.59 21.43
C LYS A 440 -16.39 8.37 21.82
N ILE A 441 -16.57 7.45 20.88
CA ILE A 441 -17.28 6.18 21.17
C ILE A 441 -16.46 5.33 22.14
N ALA A 442 -15.16 5.13 21.83
CA ALA A 442 -14.24 4.38 22.67
C ALA A 442 -14.12 4.98 24.09
N GLU A 443 -13.99 6.31 24.21
CA GLU A 443 -13.98 7.02 25.49
C GLU A 443 -15.24 6.71 26.31
N ASN A 444 -16.41 6.84 25.70
CA ASN A 444 -17.68 6.59 26.38
C ASN A 444 -17.84 5.14 26.83
N GLN A 445 -17.35 4.17 25.99
CA GLN A 445 -17.35 2.75 26.34
C GLN A 445 -16.45 2.48 27.56
N LEU A 446 -15.19 2.99 27.53
CA LEU A 446 -14.28 2.86 28.66
C LEU A 446 -14.88 3.42 29.96
N ARG A 447 -15.48 4.61 29.92
CA ARG A 447 -16.18 5.20 31.08
C ARG A 447 -17.38 4.37 31.53
N SER A 448 -18.07 3.71 30.61
CA SER A 448 -19.19 2.80 30.93
C SER A 448 -18.71 1.52 31.61
N LEU A 449 -17.61 0.94 31.10
CA LEU A 449 -16.99 -0.28 31.65
C LEU A 449 -16.37 0.01 33.03
N ALA A 450 -15.71 1.15 33.19
CA ALA A 450 -15.10 1.57 34.45
C ALA A 450 -16.07 1.71 35.63
N LYS A 451 -17.36 2.01 35.37
CA LYS A 451 -18.38 2.11 36.43
C LYS A 451 -18.74 0.78 37.11
N LYS A 452 -18.51 -0.34 36.41
CA LYS A 452 -18.87 -1.66 36.88
C LYS A 452 -17.79 -2.67 36.51
N PRO A 453 -16.60 -2.56 37.08
CA PRO A 453 -15.47 -3.42 36.73
C PRO A 453 -15.73 -4.89 36.98
N ASP A 454 -16.55 -5.24 37.98
CA ASP A 454 -16.88 -6.64 38.31
C ASP A 454 -17.77 -7.31 37.22
N GLU A 455 -18.46 -6.53 36.40
CA GLU A 455 -19.20 -7.03 35.22
C GLU A 455 -18.33 -7.18 33.98
N LEU A 456 -17.02 -6.86 34.02
CA LEU A 456 -16.17 -6.76 32.84
C LEU A 456 -16.06 -8.06 32.05
N ILE A 457 -16.05 -9.21 32.72
CA ILE A 457 -16.00 -10.52 32.01
C ILE A 457 -17.22 -10.72 31.10
N TYR A 458 -18.39 -10.22 31.49
CA TYR A 458 -19.61 -10.33 30.68
C TYR A 458 -19.64 -9.32 29.51
N ARG A 459 -18.83 -8.29 29.61
CA ARG A 459 -18.71 -7.20 28.66
C ARG A 459 -17.32 -7.15 27.99
N ILE A 460 -16.55 -8.22 28.10
CA ILE A 460 -15.19 -8.30 27.56
C ILE A 460 -15.18 -8.08 26.03
N ASP A 461 -16.27 -8.48 25.36
CA ASP A 461 -16.44 -8.26 23.93
C ASP A 461 -16.54 -6.77 23.59
N GLU A 462 -17.13 -5.95 24.46
CA GLU A 462 -17.17 -4.49 24.28
C GLU A 462 -15.80 -3.86 24.50
N LEU A 463 -14.95 -4.46 25.34
CA LEU A 463 -13.60 -3.97 25.61
C LEU A 463 -12.65 -4.25 24.43
N ALA A 464 -12.55 -5.52 23.97
CA ALA A 464 -11.45 -5.94 23.11
C ALA A 464 -11.84 -6.70 21.83
N THR A 465 -12.90 -7.55 21.84
CA THR A 465 -13.02 -8.60 20.81
C THR A 465 -14.15 -8.42 19.80
N SER A 466 -15.17 -7.60 20.09
CA SER A 466 -16.26 -7.37 19.13
C SER A 466 -15.92 -6.34 18.06
N THR A 467 -16.66 -6.36 16.96
CA THR A 467 -16.58 -5.35 15.88
C THR A 467 -17.00 -3.95 16.32
N SER A 468 -17.54 -3.81 17.52
CA SER A 468 -17.90 -2.54 18.17
C SER A 468 -17.15 -2.35 19.50
N SER A 469 -16.03 -3.02 19.69
CA SER A 469 -15.18 -2.89 20.88
C SER A 469 -14.41 -1.58 20.90
N VAL A 470 -13.90 -1.22 22.08
CA VAL A 470 -12.96 -0.09 22.23
C VAL A 470 -11.79 -0.23 21.24
N ASN A 471 -11.16 -1.42 21.18
CA ASN A 471 -10.04 -1.66 20.28
C ASN A 471 -10.43 -1.47 18.81
N GLN A 472 -11.60 -1.95 18.39
CA GLN A 472 -12.03 -1.77 17.00
C GLN A 472 -12.26 -0.30 16.65
N HIS A 473 -12.85 0.48 17.56
CA HIS A 473 -13.02 1.92 17.34
C HIS A 473 -11.69 2.65 17.28
N LEU A 474 -10.70 2.25 18.09
CA LEU A 474 -9.36 2.83 18.05
C LEU A 474 -8.60 2.40 16.78
N ALA A 475 -8.71 1.14 16.35
CA ALA A 475 -8.13 0.67 15.09
C ALA A 475 -8.69 1.43 13.88
N ASN A 476 -10.02 1.62 13.82
CA ASN A 476 -10.65 2.39 12.76
C ASN A 476 -10.16 3.86 12.72
N LEU A 477 -9.81 4.42 13.87
CA LEU A 477 -9.21 5.75 13.90
C LEU A 477 -7.78 5.74 13.37
N ILE A 478 -6.96 4.76 13.75
CA ILE A 478 -5.60 4.61 13.22
C ILE A 478 -5.65 4.54 11.69
N ASP A 479 -6.54 3.72 11.14
CA ASP A 479 -6.73 3.60 9.69
C ASP A 479 -7.14 4.95 9.07
N SER A 480 -8.08 5.68 9.70
CA SER A 480 -8.49 7.01 9.24
C SER A 480 -7.38 8.06 9.34
N LEU A 481 -6.52 7.99 10.35
CA LEU A 481 -5.40 8.93 10.49
C LEU A 481 -4.24 8.61 9.53
N ASN A 482 -4.02 7.34 9.21
CA ASN A 482 -3.01 6.91 8.26
C ASN A 482 -3.41 7.18 6.79
N GLY A 483 -4.70 7.19 6.47
CA GLY A 483 -5.21 7.62 5.16
C GLY A 483 -5.16 9.14 5.04
N ASN A 484 -4.50 9.67 4.01
CA ASN A 484 -4.36 11.11 3.77
C ASN A 484 -4.73 11.45 2.33
N ASP A 485 -5.76 10.82 1.80
CA ASP A 485 -6.20 10.97 0.41
C ASP A 485 -6.27 12.43 -0.01
N PHE A 486 -5.46 12.79 -0.99
CA PHE A 486 -5.29 14.17 -1.43
C PHE A 486 -5.28 14.27 -2.95
N ALA A 487 -6.30 14.93 -3.50
CA ALA A 487 -6.39 15.22 -4.92
C ALA A 487 -5.87 16.63 -5.20
N LEU A 488 -5.00 16.75 -6.19
CA LEU A 488 -4.39 18.02 -6.59
C LEU A 488 -4.59 18.23 -8.09
N ASP A 489 -5.23 19.36 -8.45
CA ASP A 489 -5.44 19.77 -9.83
C ASP A 489 -4.29 20.62 -10.35
N SER A 490 -3.89 21.65 -9.58
CA SER A 490 -2.87 22.58 -10.06
C SER A 490 -2.13 23.28 -8.91
N ILE A 491 -0.89 23.67 -9.18
CA ILE A 491 -0.08 24.53 -8.30
C ILE A 491 0.19 25.84 -9.03
N TYR A 492 0.01 26.95 -8.33
CA TYR A 492 0.26 28.29 -8.84
C TYR A 492 1.31 29.02 -8.02
N LEU A 493 2.34 29.55 -8.68
CA LEU A 493 3.23 30.52 -8.06
C LEU A 493 2.95 31.88 -8.68
N TYR A 494 2.65 32.86 -7.86
CA TYR A 494 2.20 34.14 -8.38
C TYR A 494 2.68 35.33 -7.54
N GLN A 495 2.81 36.47 -8.21
CA GLN A 495 3.07 37.76 -7.59
C GLN A 495 1.78 38.58 -7.50
N GLU A 496 1.76 39.64 -6.67
CA GLU A 496 0.54 40.33 -6.26
C GLU A 496 -0.31 40.85 -7.44
N ASP A 497 0.34 41.43 -8.46
CA ASP A 497 -0.36 41.98 -9.63
C ASP A 497 -1.00 40.88 -10.50
N ALA A 498 -0.44 39.67 -10.43
CA ALA A 498 -0.93 38.49 -11.14
C ALA A 498 -2.02 37.71 -10.38
N ALA A 499 -2.35 38.06 -9.15
CA ALA A 499 -3.34 37.36 -8.32
C ALA A 499 -4.73 37.23 -9.00
N LYS A 500 -5.07 38.14 -9.91
CA LYS A 500 -6.32 38.09 -10.68
C LYS A 500 -6.36 36.99 -11.74
N GLN A 501 -5.21 36.41 -12.09
CA GLN A 501 -5.09 35.31 -13.06
C GLN A 501 -5.42 33.97 -12.45
N LEU A 502 -5.40 33.84 -11.12
CA LEU A 502 -5.80 32.62 -10.43
C LEU A 502 -7.21 32.19 -10.88
N PRO A 503 -7.38 30.94 -11.32
CA PRO A 503 -8.67 30.44 -11.77
C PRO A 503 -9.70 30.50 -10.64
N LYS A 504 -10.94 30.68 -11.04
CA LYS A 504 -12.09 30.67 -10.11
C LYS A 504 -13.01 29.53 -10.49
N ASN A 505 -13.57 28.89 -9.49
CA ASN A 505 -14.56 27.85 -9.69
C ASN A 505 -15.70 28.36 -10.58
N LYS A 506 -16.12 27.51 -11.50
CA LYS A 506 -17.19 27.87 -12.45
C LYS A 506 -18.51 28.09 -11.74
N ASN A 507 -19.32 29.01 -12.26
CA ASN A 507 -20.63 29.28 -11.70
C ASN A 507 -21.59 28.10 -11.88
N ILE A 508 -22.65 28.04 -11.05
CA ILE A 508 -23.60 26.93 -11.00
C ILE A 508 -24.29 26.68 -12.35
N PHE A 509 -24.54 27.71 -13.16
CA PHE A 509 -25.18 27.54 -14.46
C PHE A 509 -24.24 26.87 -15.47
N THR A 510 -22.96 27.25 -15.47
CA THR A 510 -21.94 26.61 -16.31
C THR A 510 -21.76 25.14 -15.90
N LYS A 511 -21.68 24.85 -14.58
CA LYS A 511 -21.60 23.48 -14.07
C LYS A 511 -22.81 22.65 -14.47
N MET A 512 -24.01 23.19 -14.35
CA MET A 512 -25.23 22.51 -14.75
C MET A 512 -25.24 22.21 -16.26
N TRP A 513 -24.85 23.19 -17.09
CA TRP A 513 -24.76 23.01 -18.55
C TRP A 513 -23.74 21.91 -18.92
N LEU A 514 -22.53 21.99 -18.35
CA LEU A 514 -21.51 20.96 -18.58
C LEU A 514 -21.94 19.58 -18.08
N GLY A 515 -22.68 19.51 -16.98
CA GLY A 515 -23.30 18.27 -16.48
C GLY A 515 -24.34 17.70 -17.45
N ILE A 516 -25.16 18.56 -18.08
CA ILE A 516 -26.09 18.12 -19.13
C ILE A 516 -25.32 17.60 -20.36
N VAL A 517 -24.30 18.32 -20.81
CA VAL A 517 -23.45 17.88 -21.91
C VAL A 517 -22.81 16.52 -21.57
N ARG A 518 -22.24 16.37 -20.39
CA ARG A 518 -21.64 15.11 -19.90
C ARG A 518 -22.67 13.98 -19.89
N PHE A 519 -23.88 14.24 -19.38
CA PHE A 519 -24.95 13.24 -19.38
C PHE A 519 -25.25 12.72 -20.79
N PHE A 520 -25.36 13.60 -21.80
CA PHE A 520 -25.61 13.16 -23.15
C PHE A 520 -24.41 12.48 -23.81
N THR A 521 -23.21 12.95 -23.56
CA THR A 521 -21.98 12.35 -24.11
C THR A 521 -21.67 10.99 -23.47
N SER A 522 -22.06 10.75 -22.20
CA SER A 522 -21.88 9.47 -21.52
C SER A 522 -22.62 8.30 -22.18
N PHE A 523 -23.67 8.56 -22.93
CA PHE A 523 -24.34 7.51 -23.73
C PHE A 523 -23.48 7.04 -24.91
N GLY A 524 -22.56 7.85 -25.40
CA GLY A 524 -21.59 7.48 -26.44
C GLY A 524 -20.29 6.85 -25.89
N GLU A 525 -20.10 6.91 -24.59
CA GLU A 525 -18.90 6.41 -23.90
C GLU A 525 -19.08 4.93 -23.55
N GLN A 526 -18.85 4.08 -24.54
CA GLN A 526 -18.94 2.62 -24.40
C GLN A 526 -17.56 1.97 -24.32
N ALA A 527 -16.58 2.67 -23.77
CA ALA A 527 -15.27 2.07 -23.52
C ALA A 527 -15.43 0.79 -22.68
N TYR A 528 -14.80 -0.27 -23.15
CA TYR A 528 -14.87 -1.60 -22.52
C TYR A 528 -16.27 -2.27 -22.54
N SER A 529 -17.15 -1.86 -23.45
CA SER A 529 -18.43 -2.53 -23.67
C SER A 529 -18.28 -3.63 -24.73
N SER A 530 -18.86 -4.80 -24.48
CA SER A 530 -18.90 -5.90 -25.44
C SER A 530 -19.68 -5.59 -26.73
N THR A 531 -20.42 -4.48 -26.76
CA THR A 531 -21.21 -4.05 -27.93
C THR A 531 -20.45 -3.15 -28.89
N ASN A 532 -19.27 -2.66 -28.49
CA ASN A 532 -18.46 -1.72 -29.27
C ASN A 532 -17.13 -2.33 -29.70
N THR A 533 -17.16 -3.54 -30.24
CA THR A 533 -15.99 -4.30 -30.64
C THR A 533 -15.87 -4.39 -32.15
N ASN A 534 -14.63 -4.36 -32.65
CA ASN A 534 -14.36 -4.60 -34.06
C ASN A 534 -14.18 -6.11 -34.31
N PRO A 535 -14.98 -6.74 -35.21
CA PRO A 535 -14.87 -8.18 -35.47
C PRO A 535 -13.50 -8.64 -36.03
N GLU A 536 -12.67 -7.71 -36.48
CA GLU A 536 -11.31 -8.01 -36.97
C GLU A 536 -10.26 -7.98 -35.84
N HIS A 537 -10.58 -7.37 -34.70
CA HIS A 537 -9.76 -7.34 -33.53
C HIS A 537 -9.93 -8.60 -32.68
N LEU A 538 -8.98 -8.91 -31.85
CA LEU A 538 -9.07 -9.97 -30.85
C LEU A 538 -9.97 -9.52 -29.69
N GLN A 539 -11.05 -10.26 -29.47
CA GLN A 539 -12.05 -9.95 -28.45
C GLN A 539 -11.67 -10.58 -27.11
N VAL A 540 -11.36 -9.78 -26.10
CA VAL A 540 -10.99 -10.26 -24.76
C VAL A 540 -11.96 -9.76 -23.71
N SER A 541 -12.63 -10.70 -23.02
CA SER A 541 -13.50 -10.40 -21.88
C SER A 541 -12.76 -10.60 -20.57
N VAL A 542 -12.79 -9.61 -19.69
CA VAL A 542 -12.00 -9.56 -18.45
C VAL A 542 -12.91 -9.50 -17.24
N ASN A 543 -12.81 -10.50 -16.35
CA ASN A 543 -13.50 -10.53 -15.06
C ASN A 543 -12.59 -10.04 -13.94
N ARG A 544 -12.29 -8.76 -13.93
CA ARG A 544 -11.45 -8.07 -12.95
C ARG A 544 -11.99 -6.66 -12.70
N SER A 545 -11.36 -5.93 -11.78
CA SER A 545 -11.68 -4.52 -11.56
C SER A 545 -11.39 -3.67 -12.81
N ARG A 546 -12.02 -2.51 -12.90
CA ARG A 546 -11.77 -1.57 -14.00
C ARG A 546 -10.31 -1.10 -14.04
N GLN A 547 -9.68 -0.88 -12.89
CA GLN A 547 -8.26 -0.53 -12.80
C GLN A 547 -7.35 -1.60 -13.42
N HIS A 548 -7.63 -2.87 -13.14
CA HIS A 548 -6.88 -3.98 -13.74
C HIS A 548 -7.01 -3.99 -15.27
N LEU A 549 -8.22 -3.74 -15.76
CA LEU A 549 -8.50 -3.68 -17.20
C LEU A 549 -7.79 -2.49 -17.88
N GLU A 550 -7.69 -1.35 -17.21
CA GLU A 550 -6.95 -0.18 -17.68
C GLU A 550 -5.44 -0.47 -17.79
N ILE A 551 -4.87 -1.19 -16.82
CA ILE A 551 -3.47 -1.64 -16.87
C ILE A 551 -3.25 -2.64 -18.03
N MET A 552 -4.19 -3.58 -18.22
CA MET A 552 -4.12 -4.50 -19.36
C MET A 552 -4.18 -3.75 -20.69
N GLN A 553 -5.05 -2.75 -20.83
CA GLN A 553 -5.13 -1.93 -22.03
C GLN A 553 -3.84 -1.18 -22.32
N LEU A 554 -3.22 -0.66 -21.27
CA LEU A 554 -1.92 0.02 -21.36
C LEU A 554 -0.84 -0.93 -21.89
N LEU A 555 -0.71 -2.11 -21.30
CA LEU A 555 0.26 -3.12 -21.73
C LEU A 555 0.02 -3.58 -23.17
N ILE A 556 -1.25 -3.71 -23.58
CA ILE A 556 -1.61 -4.03 -24.95
C ILE A 556 -1.14 -2.94 -25.91
N ASN A 557 -1.41 -1.68 -25.60
CA ASN A 557 -1.10 -0.55 -26.44
C ASN A 557 0.42 -0.29 -26.54
N GLU A 558 1.14 -0.44 -25.43
CA GLU A 558 2.57 -0.10 -25.38
C GLU A 558 3.49 -1.26 -25.79
N GLN A 559 3.06 -2.49 -25.55
CA GLN A 559 3.93 -3.65 -25.76
C GLN A 559 3.36 -4.67 -26.75
N PHE A 560 2.14 -5.16 -26.51
CA PHE A 560 1.58 -6.25 -27.28
C PHE A 560 1.28 -5.89 -28.74
N THR A 561 0.49 -4.86 -28.98
CA THR A 561 0.11 -4.44 -30.34
C THR A 561 1.31 -3.98 -31.16
N PRO A 562 2.28 -3.20 -30.62
CA PRO A 562 3.48 -2.84 -31.38
C PRO A 562 4.38 -4.02 -31.74
N GLN A 563 4.45 -5.05 -30.89
CA GLN A 563 5.30 -6.23 -31.12
C GLN A 563 4.65 -7.25 -32.06
N THR A 564 3.33 -7.41 -31.99
CA THR A 564 2.60 -8.49 -32.67
C THR A 564 1.82 -8.00 -33.89
N GLY A 565 1.49 -6.72 -33.99
CA GLY A 565 0.56 -6.16 -34.97
C GLY A 565 -0.89 -6.60 -34.79
N ILE A 566 -1.24 -7.20 -33.62
CA ILE A 566 -2.59 -7.67 -33.31
C ILE A 566 -3.32 -6.61 -32.49
N GLU A 567 -4.40 -6.08 -33.04
CA GLU A 567 -5.30 -5.20 -32.31
C GLU A 567 -6.23 -5.98 -31.36
N VAL A 568 -6.48 -5.43 -30.17
CA VAL A 568 -7.24 -6.08 -29.11
C VAL A 568 -8.33 -5.17 -28.60
N ASP A 569 -9.54 -5.69 -28.51
CA ASP A 569 -10.67 -5.04 -27.87
C ASP A 569 -10.94 -5.68 -26.51
N LEU A 570 -10.71 -4.92 -25.42
CA LEU A 570 -11.05 -5.36 -24.07
C LEU A 570 -12.50 -5.05 -23.74
N SER A 571 -13.17 -5.98 -23.08
CA SER A 571 -14.50 -5.79 -22.52
C SER A 571 -14.56 -6.19 -21.05
N LEU A 572 -15.22 -5.37 -20.22
CA LEU A 572 -15.44 -5.67 -18.82
C LEU A 572 -16.57 -6.69 -18.68
N MET A 573 -16.26 -7.80 -17.97
CA MET A 573 -17.21 -8.87 -17.68
C MET A 573 -17.42 -8.97 -16.15
N PRO A 574 -18.35 -8.19 -15.58
CA PRO A 574 -18.55 -8.16 -14.12
C PRO A 574 -19.09 -9.49 -13.56
N ASP A 575 -19.79 -10.26 -14.38
CA ASP A 575 -20.37 -11.56 -14.03
C ASP A 575 -19.95 -12.61 -15.07
N GLN A 576 -19.21 -13.59 -14.62
CA GLN A 576 -18.71 -14.68 -15.47
C GLN A 576 -19.83 -15.60 -16.00
N THR A 577 -21.04 -15.58 -15.44
CA THR A 577 -22.19 -16.29 -15.99
C THR A 577 -22.58 -15.77 -17.38
N LYS A 578 -22.23 -14.53 -17.70
CA LYS A 578 -22.40 -13.97 -19.04
C LYS A 578 -21.61 -14.72 -20.11
N LEU A 579 -20.46 -15.30 -19.74
CA LEU A 579 -19.65 -16.08 -20.66
C LEU A 579 -20.40 -17.33 -21.15
N VAL A 580 -21.13 -17.99 -20.24
CA VAL A 580 -21.93 -19.18 -20.57
C VAL A 580 -23.09 -18.79 -21.51
N LEU A 581 -23.72 -17.64 -21.24
CA LEU A 581 -24.81 -17.12 -22.08
C LEU A 581 -24.32 -16.67 -23.46
N ALA A 582 -23.19 -15.96 -23.51
CA ALA A 582 -22.55 -15.52 -24.76
C ALA A 582 -22.17 -16.71 -25.63
N ASN A 583 -21.64 -17.78 -25.01
CA ASN A 583 -21.36 -19.03 -25.75
C ASN A 583 -22.64 -19.66 -26.32
N ALA A 584 -23.71 -19.70 -25.54
CA ALA A 584 -24.98 -20.24 -25.99
C ALA A 584 -25.64 -19.43 -27.15
N SER A 585 -25.42 -18.11 -27.17
CA SER A 585 -25.90 -17.23 -28.25
C SER A 585 -24.97 -17.16 -29.46
N GLY A 586 -23.79 -17.74 -29.41
CA GLY A 586 -22.78 -17.69 -30.48
C GLY A 586 -22.02 -16.36 -30.56
N ASP A 587 -22.07 -15.53 -29.52
CA ASP A 587 -21.42 -14.23 -29.40
C ASP A 587 -20.30 -14.27 -28.34
N SER A 588 -19.55 -15.36 -28.34
CA SER A 588 -18.45 -15.57 -27.38
C SER A 588 -17.24 -14.70 -27.72
N PRO A 589 -16.52 -14.18 -26.70
CA PRO A 589 -15.21 -13.57 -26.92
C PRO A 589 -14.20 -14.62 -27.42
N ASP A 590 -13.11 -14.17 -28.02
CA ASP A 590 -12.00 -15.06 -28.40
C ASP A 590 -11.24 -15.56 -27.17
N VAL A 591 -11.11 -14.71 -26.14
CA VAL A 591 -10.44 -15.01 -24.87
C VAL A 591 -11.27 -14.46 -23.69
N ALA A 592 -11.32 -15.23 -22.61
CA ALA A 592 -11.86 -14.76 -21.33
C ALA A 592 -10.78 -14.93 -20.24
N THR A 593 -10.59 -13.89 -19.41
CA THR A 593 -9.62 -13.88 -18.30
C THR A 593 -10.29 -13.62 -16.97
N GLY A 594 -9.63 -13.98 -15.87
CA GLY A 594 -10.14 -13.77 -14.51
C GLY A 594 -11.32 -14.65 -14.13
N VAL A 595 -11.56 -15.73 -14.85
CA VAL A 595 -12.70 -16.63 -14.60
C VAL A 595 -12.37 -17.68 -13.53
N ASN A 596 -13.41 -18.10 -12.80
CA ASN A 596 -13.26 -19.17 -11.81
C ASN A 596 -12.82 -20.49 -12.50
N TYR A 597 -12.00 -21.29 -11.82
CA TYR A 597 -11.48 -22.56 -12.34
C TYR A 597 -12.55 -23.56 -12.77
N SER A 598 -13.78 -23.49 -12.26
CA SER A 598 -14.89 -24.33 -12.66
C SER A 598 -15.42 -24.01 -14.06
N ILE A 599 -15.34 -22.78 -14.51
CA ILE A 599 -15.89 -22.35 -15.82
C ILE A 599 -15.17 -22.99 -17.00
N PRO A 600 -13.81 -23.02 -17.06
CA PRO A 600 -13.11 -23.76 -18.12
C PRO A 600 -13.48 -25.25 -18.16
N PHE A 601 -13.63 -25.89 -17.00
CA PHE A 601 -14.04 -27.27 -16.93
C PHE A 601 -15.46 -27.47 -17.53
N GLU A 602 -16.44 -26.66 -17.08
CA GLU A 602 -17.82 -26.74 -17.56
C GLU A 602 -17.96 -26.49 -19.06
N LEU A 603 -17.24 -25.54 -19.59
CA LEU A 603 -17.26 -25.20 -21.01
C LEU A 603 -16.44 -26.20 -21.84
N GLY A 604 -15.34 -26.74 -21.28
CA GLY A 604 -14.50 -27.74 -21.93
C GLY A 604 -15.24 -29.05 -22.18
N ILE A 605 -15.95 -29.59 -21.17
CA ILE A 605 -16.74 -30.84 -21.35
C ILE A 605 -17.90 -30.68 -22.35
N ARG A 606 -18.36 -29.45 -22.55
CA ARG A 606 -19.41 -29.14 -23.54
C ARG A 606 -18.87 -28.87 -24.95
N GLY A 607 -17.51 -28.95 -25.10
CA GLY A 607 -16.86 -28.67 -26.38
C GLY A 607 -16.90 -27.20 -26.80
N ALA A 608 -17.09 -26.29 -25.84
CA ALA A 608 -17.22 -24.86 -26.09
C ALA A 608 -15.88 -24.12 -26.07
N LEU A 609 -14.82 -24.76 -25.63
CA LEU A 609 -13.46 -24.21 -25.57
C LEU A 609 -12.54 -24.86 -26.58
N LYS A 610 -11.52 -24.12 -26.98
CA LYS A 610 -10.43 -24.60 -27.83
C LYS A 610 -9.46 -25.42 -26.99
N ASP A 611 -9.08 -26.58 -27.50
CA ASP A 611 -8.00 -27.38 -26.95
C ASP A 611 -6.66 -26.65 -27.16
N LEU A 612 -6.00 -26.29 -26.08
CA LEU A 612 -4.73 -25.55 -26.12
C LEU A 612 -3.57 -26.43 -26.58
N THR A 613 -3.66 -27.76 -26.42
CA THR A 613 -2.61 -28.69 -26.85
C THR A 613 -2.45 -28.76 -28.38
N GLU A 614 -3.44 -28.26 -29.15
CA GLU A 614 -3.36 -28.14 -30.59
C GLU A 614 -2.41 -27.04 -31.09
N PHE A 615 -1.92 -26.19 -30.20
CA PHE A 615 -1.00 -25.12 -30.56
C PHE A 615 0.46 -25.60 -30.48
N PRO A 616 1.29 -25.30 -31.50
CA PRO A 616 2.64 -25.87 -31.60
C PRO A 616 3.60 -25.50 -30.46
N ASP A 617 3.40 -24.33 -29.86
CA ASP A 617 4.22 -23.74 -28.79
C ASP A 617 3.60 -23.91 -27.38
N PHE A 618 2.47 -24.65 -27.28
CA PHE A 618 1.79 -24.85 -26.00
C PHE A 618 2.70 -25.52 -24.96
N ALA A 619 3.52 -26.50 -25.35
CA ALA A 619 4.41 -27.19 -24.41
C ALA A 619 5.40 -26.20 -23.74
N GLU A 620 6.03 -25.33 -24.53
CA GLU A 620 6.93 -24.28 -24.01
C GLU A 620 6.22 -23.31 -23.05
N VAL A 621 4.96 -22.93 -23.38
CA VAL A 621 4.17 -22.08 -22.51
C VAL A 621 3.79 -22.79 -21.21
N ALA A 622 3.41 -24.06 -21.29
CA ALA A 622 3.03 -24.86 -20.13
C ALA A 622 4.18 -25.08 -19.13
N GLU A 623 5.43 -25.13 -19.60
CA GLU A 623 6.61 -25.23 -18.72
C GLU A 623 6.78 -24.07 -17.75
N ARG A 624 6.13 -22.94 -17.99
CA ARG A 624 6.14 -21.76 -17.08
C ARG A 624 5.29 -21.96 -15.83
N TYR A 625 4.44 -22.98 -15.82
CA TYR A 625 3.50 -23.26 -14.74
C TYR A 625 3.87 -24.54 -14.02
N ASN A 626 3.64 -24.57 -12.72
CA ASN A 626 3.69 -25.85 -11.99
C ASN A 626 2.56 -26.77 -12.53
N ALA A 627 2.91 -28.02 -12.78
CA ALA A 627 1.97 -29.00 -13.34
C ALA A 627 0.66 -29.13 -12.51
N GLY A 628 0.77 -29.00 -11.18
CA GLY A 628 -0.40 -29.02 -10.29
C GLY A 628 -1.38 -27.88 -10.54
N LEU A 629 -0.93 -26.71 -11.02
CA LEU A 629 -1.80 -25.58 -11.34
C LEU A 629 -2.57 -25.77 -12.66
N ILE A 630 -2.02 -26.57 -13.59
CA ILE A 630 -2.69 -26.87 -14.87
C ILE A 630 -3.72 -27.99 -14.71
N MET A 631 -3.53 -28.87 -13.73
CA MET A 631 -4.35 -30.07 -13.53
C MET A 631 -5.88 -29.80 -13.51
N PRO A 632 -6.42 -28.73 -12.92
CA PRO A 632 -7.87 -28.46 -12.93
C PRO A 632 -8.46 -28.22 -14.32
N TYR A 633 -7.62 -27.92 -15.31
CA TYR A 633 -8.02 -27.59 -16.68
C TYR A 633 -7.81 -28.75 -17.67
N VAL A 634 -7.32 -29.88 -17.16
CA VAL A 634 -7.10 -31.11 -17.97
C VAL A 634 -8.38 -31.93 -18.00
N ILE A 635 -8.87 -32.26 -19.19
CA ILE A 635 -10.02 -33.12 -19.41
C ILE A 635 -9.62 -34.18 -20.44
N GLY A 636 -9.40 -35.43 -19.97
CA GLY A 636 -8.79 -36.46 -20.78
C GLY A 636 -7.36 -36.07 -21.18
N ASP A 637 -7.07 -36.05 -22.49
CA ASP A 637 -5.75 -35.69 -23.03
C ASP A 637 -5.68 -34.21 -23.46
N ARG A 638 -6.62 -33.40 -23.10
CA ARG A 638 -6.79 -32.00 -23.57
C ARG A 638 -6.70 -31.01 -22.44
N ILE A 639 -6.20 -29.82 -22.75
CA ILE A 639 -6.08 -28.70 -21.82
C ILE A 639 -6.83 -27.50 -22.37
N TYR A 640 -7.75 -26.95 -21.59
CA TYR A 640 -8.69 -25.92 -22.06
C TYR A 640 -8.45 -24.53 -21.49
N ALA A 641 -7.60 -24.39 -20.48
CA ALA A 641 -7.24 -23.09 -19.91
C ALA A 641 -5.82 -23.12 -19.30
N LEU A 642 -5.33 -21.93 -18.97
CA LEU A 642 -4.10 -21.73 -18.19
C LEU A 642 -4.44 -20.94 -16.93
N PRO A 643 -3.73 -21.20 -15.81
CA PRO A 643 -3.92 -20.43 -14.58
C PRO A 643 -3.43 -18.99 -14.75
N GLU A 644 -4.17 -18.03 -14.23
CA GLU A 644 -3.81 -16.62 -14.19
C GLU A 644 -3.30 -16.22 -12.80
N THR A 645 -3.97 -16.71 -11.75
CA THR A 645 -3.62 -16.44 -10.36
C THR A 645 -3.59 -17.74 -9.56
N MET A 646 -2.77 -17.72 -8.50
CA MET A 646 -2.69 -18.83 -7.55
C MET A 646 -3.08 -18.32 -6.17
N ASN A 647 -4.03 -19.04 -5.53
CA ASN A 647 -4.40 -18.82 -4.14
C ASN A 647 -3.90 -19.97 -3.29
N PHE A 648 -3.34 -19.65 -2.13
CA PHE A 648 -2.92 -20.63 -1.13
C PHE A 648 -3.19 -20.11 0.27
N GLN A 649 -3.34 -21.03 1.21
CA GLN A 649 -3.53 -20.70 2.62
C GLN A 649 -2.18 -20.71 3.31
N VAL A 650 -1.95 -19.71 4.18
CA VAL A 650 -0.78 -19.63 5.04
C VAL A 650 -1.22 -19.42 6.48
N MET A 651 -0.40 -19.89 7.41
CA MET A 651 -0.63 -19.65 8.83
C MET A 651 0.09 -18.38 9.27
N PHE A 652 -0.66 -17.43 9.80
CA PHE A 652 -0.12 -16.27 10.51
C PHE A 652 -0.11 -16.52 12.00
N TYR A 653 0.98 -16.19 12.67
CA TYR A 653 1.13 -16.37 14.10
C TYR A 653 1.80 -15.17 14.78
N ARG A 654 1.50 -14.99 16.05
CA ARG A 654 2.13 -14.00 16.92
C ARG A 654 3.38 -14.61 17.55
N LYS A 655 4.53 -14.36 16.94
CA LYS A 655 5.82 -14.88 17.41
C LYS A 655 6.10 -14.48 18.86
N ASP A 656 5.83 -13.23 19.21
CA ASP A 656 6.02 -12.70 20.56
C ASP A 656 5.19 -13.44 21.63
N ILE A 657 4.00 -13.94 21.26
CA ILE A 657 3.15 -14.75 22.17
C ILE A 657 3.72 -16.15 22.31
N LEU A 658 4.06 -16.82 21.21
CA LEU A 658 4.64 -18.16 21.25
C LEU A 658 5.94 -18.17 22.05
N ASP A 659 6.84 -17.23 21.82
CA ASP A 659 8.11 -17.08 22.55
C ASP A 659 7.87 -16.89 24.06
N LYS A 660 6.93 -16.02 24.46
CA LYS A 660 6.58 -15.81 25.88
C LYS A 660 5.98 -17.04 26.56
N LEU A 661 5.31 -17.88 25.79
CA LEU A 661 4.69 -19.11 26.31
C LEU A 661 5.64 -20.31 26.23
N GLY A 662 6.80 -20.17 25.60
CA GLY A 662 7.74 -21.25 25.34
C GLY A 662 7.16 -22.31 24.39
N LEU A 663 6.31 -21.90 23.46
CA LEU A 663 5.70 -22.74 22.45
C LEU A 663 6.46 -22.59 21.13
N GLU A 664 6.71 -23.70 20.46
CA GLU A 664 7.28 -23.72 19.11
C GLU A 664 6.21 -23.41 18.06
N VAL A 665 6.62 -22.93 16.89
CA VAL A 665 5.71 -22.72 15.75
C VAL A 665 5.27 -24.09 15.25
N PRO A 666 3.96 -24.38 15.19
CA PRO A 666 3.47 -25.70 14.78
C PRO A 666 3.61 -25.90 13.28
N ASP A 667 4.11 -27.08 12.90
CA ASP A 667 4.21 -27.54 11.50
C ASP A 667 3.02 -28.41 11.08
N THR A 668 2.25 -28.90 12.06
CA THR A 668 1.13 -29.82 11.85
C THR A 668 -0.12 -29.35 12.59
N LEU A 669 -1.30 -29.79 12.13
CA LEU A 669 -2.56 -29.53 12.84
C LEU A 669 -2.64 -30.24 14.21
N GLU A 670 -1.98 -31.38 14.35
CA GLU A 670 -1.85 -32.10 15.64
C GLU A 670 -1.06 -31.26 16.65
N GLU A 671 0.00 -30.59 16.22
CA GLU A 671 0.77 -29.69 17.07
C GLU A 671 -0.04 -28.45 17.44
N VAL A 672 -0.84 -27.91 16.50
CA VAL A 672 -1.82 -26.85 16.80
C VAL A 672 -2.79 -27.32 17.88
N GLN A 673 -3.34 -28.54 17.74
CA GLN A 673 -4.27 -29.09 18.77
C GLN A 673 -3.59 -29.26 20.14
N ALA A 674 -2.33 -29.69 20.15
CA ALA A 674 -1.57 -29.87 21.37
C ALA A 674 -1.33 -28.54 22.12
N MET A 675 -1.13 -27.44 21.40
CA MET A 675 -0.91 -26.12 22.02
C MET A 675 -2.20 -25.36 22.36
N LEU A 676 -3.36 -25.77 21.83
CA LEU A 676 -4.64 -25.10 22.11
C LEU A 676 -4.98 -24.94 23.58
N PRO A 677 -4.77 -25.92 24.47
CA PRO A 677 -5.04 -25.75 25.89
C PRO A 677 -4.25 -24.60 26.53
N ASP A 678 -2.98 -24.45 26.16
CA ASP A 678 -2.12 -23.35 26.63
C ASP A 678 -2.56 -21.98 26.13
N LEU A 679 -3.00 -21.90 24.88
CA LEU A 679 -3.55 -20.69 24.29
C LEU A 679 -4.91 -20.33 24.89
N GLN A 680 -5.82 -21.30 25.00
CA GLN A 680 -7.20 -21.09 25.46
C GLN A 680 -7.27 -20.72 26.95
N MET A 681 -6.40 -21.24 27.81
CA MET A 681 -6.29 -20.79 29.20
C MET A 681 -5.98 -19.28 29.32
N ARG A 682 -5.46 -18.67 28.26
CA ARG A 682 -5.09 -17.26 28.20
C ARG A 682 -6.01 -16.45 27.30
N GLY A 683 -7.16 -17.00 26.89
CA GLY A 683 -8.12 -16.34 26.01
C GLY A 683 -7.70 -16.23 24.55
N LEU A 684 -6.63 -16.93 24.16
CA LEU A 684 -6.13 -16.99 22.80
C LEU A 684 -6.68 -18.22 22.08
N ASN A 685 -6.69 -18.23 20.76
CA ASN A 685 -7.17 -19.35 19.98
C ASN A 685 -6.49 -19.45 18.63
N PHE A 686 -6.65 -20.59 17.98
CA PHE A 686 -6.35 -20.79 16.56
C PHE A 686 -7.64 -20.71 15.76
N TYR A 687 -7.59 -20.04 14.61
CA TYR A 687 -8.73 -19.90 13.72
C TYR A 687 -8.40 -20.50 12.35
N TYR A 688 -9.23 -21.45 11.95
CA TYR A 688 -9.19 -22.01 10.62
C TYR A 688 -10.29 -21.34 9.76
N PRO A 689 -10.00 -20.90 8.51
CA PRO A 689 -10.95 -20.13 7.71
C PRO A 689 -12.08 -21.01 7.14
N THR A 690 -13.06 -21.33 7.95
CA THR A 690 -14.27 -22.06 7.51
C THR A 690 -15.50 -21.19 7.58
N ALA A 691 -16.27 -21.15 6.49
CA ALA A 691 -17.53 -20.40 6.45
C ALA A 691 -18.63 -21.12 7.25
N ARG A 692 -19.19 -20.43 8.26
CA ARG A 692 -20.26 -20.96 9.13
C ARG A 692 -21.64 -21.02 8.47
N THR A 693 -21.90 -20.13 7.54
CA THR A 693 -23.25 -19.81 7.05
C THR A 693 -23.59 -20.40 5.69
N VAL A 694 -22.65 -21.06 5.03
CA VAL A 694 -22.85 -21.64 3.71
C VAL A 694 -23.19 -23.10 3.85
N GLY A 695 -24.29 -23.53 3.27
CA GLY A 695 -24.75 -24.93 3.31
C GLY A 695 -23.77 -25.93 2.70
N MET A 696 -22.91 -25.48 1.81
CA MET A 696 -21.73 -26.19 1.31
C MET A 696 -20.49 -25.36 1.60
N LYS A 697 -19.57 -25.92 2.41
CA LYS A 697 -18.25 -25.31 2.63
C LYS A 697 -17.45 -25.34 1.33
N THR A 698 -16.64 -24.32 1.13
CA THR A 698 -15.83 -24.24 -0.08
C THR A 698 -14.82 -25.39 -0.14
N PHE A 699 -14.51 -25.80 -1.34
CA PHE A 699 -13.55 -26.89 -1.56
C PHE A 699 -12.17 -26.59 -0.97
N LEU A 700 -11.75 -25.32 -1.05
CA LEU A 700 -10.50 -24.83 -0.50
C LEU A 700 -10.42 -24.89 1.01
N ASP A 701 -11.55 -24.79 1.72
CA ASP A 701 -11.58 -24.79 3.17
C ASP A 701 -11.54 -26.22 3.75
N THR A 702 -11.97 -27.21 2.99
CA THR A 702 -12.25 -28.55 3.52
C THR A 702 -11.34 -29.62 2.99
N THR A 703 -10.94 -29.55 1.74
CA THR A 703 -10.11 -30.58 1.11
C THR A 703 -8.66 -30.66 1.59
N PRO A 704 -7.99 -29.56 2.02
CA PRO A 704 -6.62 -29.66 2.52
C PRO A 704 -6.52 -30.62 3.72
N ILE A 705 -7.46 -30.56 4.66
CA ILE A 705 -7.47 -31.44 5.83
C ILE A 705 -7.72 -32.90 5.42
N LEU A 706 -8.62 -33.12 4.45
CA LEU A 706 -8.86 -34.46 3.91
C LEU A 706 -7.61 -35.05 3.27
N PHE A 707 -6.94 -34.28 2.41
CA PHE A 707 -5.75 -34.75 1.70
C PHE A 707 -4.56 -34.95 2.64
N GLN A 708 -4.37 -34.08 3.62
CA GLN A 708 -3.34 -34.25 4.66
C GLN A 708 -3.56 -35.53 5.48
N SER A 709 -4.82 -35.91 5.68
CA SER A 709 -5.19 -37.16 6.35
C SER A 709 -5.12 -38.40 5.42
N GLY A 710 -4.57 -38.27 4.20
CA GLY A 710 -4.47 -39.35 3.21
C GLY A 710 -5.79 -39.74 2.55
N GLY A 711 -6.84 -38.93 2.76
CA GLY A 711 -8.15 -39.18 2.15
C GLY A 711 -8.23 -38.70 0.70
N THR A 712 -9.18 -39.25 -0.03
CA THR A 712 -9.52 -38.85 -1.40
C THR A 712 -11.04 -38.65 -1.52
N LEU A 713 -11.45 -37.86 -2.51
CA LEU A 713 -12.87 -37.63 -2.76
C LEU A 713 -13.53 -38.80 -3.53
N TYR A 714 -12.73 -39.45 -4.36
CA TYR A 714 -13.18 -40.55 -5.24
C TYR A 714 -12.26 -41.76 -5.07
N ASP A 715 -12.76 -42.94 -5.46
CA ASP A 715 -11.93 -44.13 -5.58
C ASP A 715 -10.88 -43.99 -6.71
N GLY A 716 -9.93 -44.96 -6.78
CA GLY A 716 -8.85 -44.90 -7.75
C GLY A 716 -9.32 -44.95 -9.22
N ALA A 717 -10.57 -45.41 -9.47
CA ALA A 717 -11.19 -45.44 -10.79
C ALA A 717 -12.06 -44.18 -11.08
N ILE A 718 -12.24 -43.29 -10.08
CA ILE A 718 -13.10 -42.09 -10.14
C ILE A 718 -14.59 -42.48 -10.36
N ASP A 719 -14.97 -43.70 -10.11
CA ASP A 719 -16.33 -44.21 -10.33
C ASP A 719 -17.25 -43.95 -9.15
N LYS A 720 -16.71 -43.83 -7.93
CA LYS A 720 -17.46 -43.68 -6.70
C LYS A 720 -16.89 -42.61 -5.79
N ALA A 721 -17.76 -41.73 -5.28
CA ALA A 721 -17.37 -40.79 -4.23
C ALA A 721 -17.16 -41.54 -2.91
N ILE A 722 -16.02 -41.31 -2.25
CA ILE A 722 -15.64 -41.96 -0.99
C ILE A 722 -15.85 -40.99 0.17
N LEU A 723 -17.11 -40.64 0.42
CA LEU A 723 -17.48 -39.67 1.46
C LEU A 723 -17.55 -40.27 2.89
N THR A 724 -17.41 -41.57 3.03
CA THR A 724 -17.51 -42.31 4.30
C THR A 724 -16.20 -43.00 4.70
N SER A 725 -15.08 -42.61 4.08
CA SER A 725 -13.78 -43.12 4.45
C SER A 725 -13.38 -42.64 5.85
N GLU A 726 -12.51 -43.39 6.53
CA GLU A 726 -11.98 -43.02 7.85
C GLU A 726 -11.37 -41.63 7.84
N ALA A 727 -10.63 -41.26 6.79
CA ALA A 727 -10.08 -39.93 6.58
C ALA A 727 -11.16 -38.84 6.51
N TRP A 728 -12.35 -39.14 5.94
CA TRP A 728 -13.51 -38.26 5.93
C TRP A 728 -14.12 -38.06 7.31
N LEU A 729 -14.19 -39.14 8.10
CA LEU A 729 -14.75 -39.11 9.46
C LEU A 729 -13.81 -38.36 10.42
N LEU A 730 -12.49 -38.57 10.32
CA LEU A 730 -11.48 -37.85 11.08
C LEU A 730 -11.55 -36.33 10.79
N ARG A 731 -11.70 -35.97 9.55
CA ARG A 731 -11.86 -34.57 9.13
C ARG A 731 -13.08 -33.92 9.75
N HIS A 732 -14.27 -34.54 9.69
CA HIS A 732 -15.50 -33.98 10.28
C HIS A 732 -15.38 -33.83 11.80
N GLY A 733 -14.67 -34.73 12.45
CA GLY A 733 -14.31 -34.59 13.85
C GLY A 733 -13.41 -33.40 14.13
N GLN A 734 -12.38 -33.20 13.33
CA GLN A 734 -11.46 -32.06 13.45
C GLN A 734 -12.16 -30.72 13.14
N GLU A 735 -12.96 -30.64 12.08
CA GLU A 735 -13.74 -29.44 11.76
C GLU A 735 -14.77 -29.10 12.89
N ALA A 736 -15.44 -30.08 13.46
CA ALA A 736 -16.36 -29.86 14.58
C ALA A 736 -15.62 -29.30 15.80
N CYS A 737 -14.38 -29.72 16.04
CA CYS A 737 -13.56 -29.18 17.12
C CYS A 737 -13.04 -27.75 16.84
N HIS A 738 -12.86 -27.38 15.57
CA HIS A 738 -12.34 -26.05 15.21
C HIS A 738 -13.44 -25.00 14.99
N THR A 739 -14.63 -25.38 14.54
CA THR A 739 -15.70 -24.43 14.18
C THR A 739 -16.66 -24.10 15.34
N ASP A 740 -16.75 -24.95 16.32
CA ASP A 740 -17.54 -24.67 17.49
C ASP A 740 -16.65 -24.26 18.66
N GLN A 741 -16.84 -23.02 19.11
CA GLN A 741 -16.44 -22.67 20.46
C GLN A 741 -16.88 -23.78 21.41
N VAL A 742 -15.93 -24.66 21.76
CA VAL A 742 -16.03 -25.63 22.82
C VAL A 742 -17.48 -26.05 23.16
N LEU A 743 -18.05 -26.92 22.35
CA LEU A 743 -19.15 -27.74 22.88
C LEU A 743 -18.51 -28.83 23.78
N PRO A 744 -18.95 -28.97 25.05
CA PRO A 744 -18.58 -30.11 25.87
C PRO A 744 -19.17 -31.35 25.22
N GLY A 745 -18.40 -32.09 24.44
CA GLY A 745 -18.85 -33.25 23.68
C GLY A 745 -17.91 -33.74 22.58
N CYS A 746 -16.82 -33.06 22.31
CA CYS A 746 -15.77 -33.56 21.36
C CYS A 746 -15.14 -34.89 21.81
N ASP A 747 -15.30 -35.29 23.07
CA ASP A 747 -14.89 -36.61 23.60
C ASP A 747 -15.72 -37.79 23.06
N LEU A 748 -16.86 -37.54 22.42
CA LEU A 748 -17.74 -38.58 21.88
C LEU A 748 -17.34 -39.12 20.52
N LEU A 749 -16.39 -38.49 19.85
CA LEU A 749 -15.91 -38.88 18.50
C LEU A 749 -14.49 -39.45 18.50
N ARG A 750 -13.93 -39.84 19.65
CA ARG A 750 -12.70 -40.62 19.64
C ARG A 750 -13.01 -42.04 19.16
N PRO A 751 -12.19 -42.60 18.24
CA PRO A 751 -12.41 -43.97 17.71
C PRO A 751 -12.47 -45.08 18.74
N GLU A 752 -12.05 -44.82 20.00
CA GLU A 752 -12.04 -45.79 21.08
C GLU A 752 -13.40 -45.95 21.78
N ARG A 753 -14.46 -45.24 21.37
CA ARG A 753 -15.79 -45.32 21.99
C ARG A 753 -16.96 -45.51 21.02
N VAL A 754 -16.74 -46.04 19.84
CA VAL A 754 -17.80 -46.54 18.94
C VAL A 754 -17.64 -48.01 18.71
#